data_d50a6162fd026ebb123d278ed4205f1a
#
_entry.id   d50a6162fd026ebb123d278ed4205f1a
#
_cell.length_a   1.000
_cell.length_b   1.000
_cell.length_c   1.000
_cell.angle_alpha   90.00
_cell.angle_beta   90.00
_cell.angle_gamma   90.00
#
_symmetry.space_group_name_H-M   'P 1'
#
loop_
_entity.id
_entity.type
_entity.pdbx_description
1 polymer ?
#
loop_
_entity_poly.entity_id
_entity_poly.type
_entity_poly.pdbx_seq_one_letter_code
_entity_poly.pdbx_strand_id
1 'polypeptide(L)'
;MDLLGWRRVVTALANHACSPITQDQCRQLKPEIDFDCAQTLLEETAEMVALLGSLDSFPMDRFEDISPIFRDAEEQKMIEPGQCLSLIKLLRLCRNLCRERDKKSAYPHLHAWLERLDPLKEFLDELARCVDDEGNIRENATPELRQAIRNTETAKNKLEERLQRLFKTERIREALQDSYITEREERMVIPVRVEFKSRVDGIVHDSSGTGQTLFIEPTSIVPLNNQLKIARLQVAQEKIKILQSLALQIRQSQEQLERNLETLISLDLIFAKARLGKTMSAVHCPINRDSIMELKEARNPELVLDGETVVPNTIEWNASVRVVIISGPNTGGKTVTLKTLGLLALMARAGLYLPVKKSSMIPFFPKVYSDIGDDQNIQLKLSTFSGHLKKIIHILDHVDAGSLVLLDELGIATDPEEGAALAEAILLDLKSKNVMTLVSTHYFTLKILAQTHAGFLNACTEFDLDTLSPTYRLIFGAPGQSAAINTAERLGLQQSIIDQARNLYQAKENRAENLLEDLTRQRLEFNRDQEEIKQEKEETETLVREQRILTQRLRDEEKDFQKNKTKKLQAEVRAGKAEIRKMIQQIKGEKDLPKIRKVEKQIQSMNQMPLSPKVEDLEEWTLPVENLKTGDPVLILNLGTLGTLLELPEGKKKLRVKMGNITTVVEASALRGNPRQKSKMPEKKFSINIHAESEGGPVSSCDLRGMNSEEAEAVMEAFISRAIVQKVQRVRIIHGHGMGTIKTLVRNYLEKAGLCKQFTPGSRSEGGDGVTLVEF
;
A
#
# COMPACT_ATOMS: atom_id res chain seq x y z
N MET A 1 23.13 4.52 -10.64
CA MET A 1 21.76 4.94 -10.29
C MET A 1 20.98 5.43 -11.52
N ASP A 2 21.55 6.24 -12.39
CA ASP A 2 20.85 6.75 -13.58
C ASP A 2 20.40 5.65 -14.55
N LEU A 3 21.22 4.60 -14.72
CA LEU A 3 20.86 3.42 -15.54
C LEU A 3 19.63 2.64 -15.03
N LEU A 4 19.33 2.77 -13.75
CA LEU A 4 18.18 2.12 -13.10
C LEU A 4 16.92 2.99 -13.13
N GLY A 5 16.98 4.24 -13.65
CA GLY A 5 15.84 5.15 -13.67
C GLY A 5 15.65 6.00 -12.41
N TRP A 6 16.63 6.02 -11.49
CA TRP A 6 16.55 6.77 -10.24
C TRP A 6 16.25 8.26 -10.44
N ARG A 7 16.90 8.87 -11.44
CA ARG A 7 16.70 10.29 -11.77
C ARG A 7 15.23 10.63 -12.08
N ARG A 8 14.52 9.68 -12.67
CA ARG A 8 13.10 9.85 -13.00
C ARG A 8 12.22 9.85 -11.75
N VAL A 9 12.51 8.94 -10.81
CA VAL A 9 11.80 8.86 -9.52
C VAL A 9 11.99 10.13 -8.70
N VAL A 10 13.24 10.62 -8.57
CA VAL A 10 13.52 11.85 -7.80
C VAL A 10 12.95 13.11 -8.50
N THR A 11 12.87 13.11 -9.83
CA THR A 11 12.18 14.19 -10.56
C THR A 11 10.67 14.16 -10.30
N ALA A 12 10.06 12.99 -10.32
CA ALA A 12 8.66 12.83 -9.96
C ALA A 12 8.40 13.24 -8.50
N LEU A 13 9.31 12.86 -7.58
CA LEU A 13 9.24 13.27 -6.18
C LEU A 13 9.27 14.79 -6.04
N ALA A 14 10.18 15.46 -6.75
CA ALA A 14 10.29 16.93 -6.73
C ALA A 14 8.98 17.62 -7.15
N ASN A 15 8.22 17.06 -8.09
CA ASN A 15 6.94 17.62 -8.51
C ASN A 15 5.86 17.55 -7.41
N HIS A 16 6.06 16.76 -6.38
CA HIS A 16 5.15 16.65 -5.23
C HIS A 16 5.56 17.53 -4.04
N ALA A 17 6.77 18.07 -4.03
CA ALA A 17 7.21 19.04 -3.02
C ALA A 17 6.58 20.41 -3.26
N CYS A 18 6.20 21.08 -2.16
CA CYS A 18 5.54 22.39 -2.20
C CYS A 18 6.52 23.51 -2.54
N SER A 19 7.76 23.44 -2.08
CA SER A 19 8.73 24.52 -2.12
C SER A 19 9.90 24.26 -3.07
N PRO A 20 10.38 25.27 -3.81
CA PRO A 20 11.47 25.10 -4.77
C PRO A 20 12.74 24.52 -4.15
N ILE A 21 13.10 24.97 -2.96
CA ILE A 21 14.28 24.49 -2.24
C ILE A 21 14.16 22.97 -1.92
N THR A 22 12.98 22.51 -1.54
CA THR A 22 12.70 21.08 -1.31
C THR A 22 12.71 20.29 -2.62
N GLN A 23 12.23 20.90 -3.73
CA GLN A 23 12.29 20.27 -5.05
C GLN A 23 13.74 19.98 -5.47
N ASP A 24 14.65 20.92 -5.19
CA ASP A 24 16.08 20.73 -5.48
C ASP A 24 16.70 19.67 -4.57
N GLN A 25 16.31 19.61 -3.30
CA GLN A 25 16.70 18.51 -2.41
C GLN A 25 16.17 17.16 -2.88
N CYS A 26 14.91 17.09 -3.34
CA CYS A 26 14.35 15.88 -3.91
C CYS A 26 15.20 15.37 -5.11
N ARG A 27 15.62 16.26 -6.01
CA ARG A 27 16.47 15.90 -7.16
C ARG A 27 17.85 15.38 -6.77
N GLN A 28 18.35 15.81 -5.60
CA GLN A 28 19.64 15.41 -5.05
C GLN A 28 19.54 14.27 -4.04
N LEU A 29 18.34 13.73 -3.80
CA LEU A 29 18.11 12.68 -2.82
C LEU A 29 18.97 11.44 -3.11
N LYS A 30 19.70 11.00 -2.10
CA LYS A 30 20.54 9.79 -2.15
C LYS A 30 19.91 8.72 -1.26
N PRO A 31 19.88 7.46 -1.74
CA PRO A 31 19.45 6.33 -0.91
C PRO A 31 20.43 6.11 0.26
N GLU A 32 19.90 5.85 1.44
CA GLU A 32 20.67 5.61 2.66
C GLU A 32 21.49 4.32 2.57
N ILE A 33 22.65 4.32 3.25
CA ILE A 33 23.53 3.15 3.34
C ILE A 33 23.30 2.39 4.64
N ASP A 34 22.81 3.08 5.66
CA ASP A 34 22.51 2.52 6.96
C ASP A 34 21.05 2.02 7.05
N PHE A 35 20.89 0.83 7.64
CA PHE A 35 19.57 0.19 7.78
C PHE A 35 18.61 0.98 8.69
N ASP A 36 19.11 1.42 9.84
CA ASP A 36 18.26 2.03 10.85
C ASP A 36 17.82 3.44 10.39
N CYS A 37 18.70 4.15 9.66
CA CYS A 37 18.34 5.40 8.99
C CYS A 37 17.27 5.18 7.92
N ALA A 38 17.42 4.17 7.05
CA ALA A 38 16.44 3.87 6.01
C ALA A 38 15.08 3.46 6.60
N GLN A 39 15.09 2.70 7.69
CA GLN A 39 13.88 2.31 8.40
C GLN A 39 13.16 3.53 8.98
N THR A 40 13.88 4.43 9.64
CA THR A 40 13.33 5.68 10.17
C THR A 40 12.66 6.50 9.05
N LEU A 41 13.31 6.65 7.90
CA LEU A 41 12.73 7.36 6.75
C LEU A 41 11.44 6.68 6.22
N LEU A 42 11.37 5.35 6.25
CA LEU A 42 10.14 4.62 5.88
C LEU A 42 9.02 4.84 6.90
N GLU A 43 9.35 4.86 8.19
CA GLU A 43 8.40 5.11 9.27
C GLU A 43 7.86 6.54 9.22
N GLU A 44 8.72 7.55 8.99
CA GLU A 44 8.30 8.94 8.75
C GLU A 44 7.31 9.06 7.59
N THR A 45 7.63 8.39 6.47
CA THR A 45 6.73 8.35 5.31
C THR A 45 5.42 7.63 5.64
N ALA A 46 5.48 6.55 6.43
CA ALA A 46 4.29 5.79 6.85
C ALA A 46 3.36 6.62 7.73
N GLU A 47 3.91 7.35 8.68
CA GLU A 47 3.14 8.28 9.52
C GLU A 47 2.46 9.36 8.67
N MET A 48 3.18 9.96 7.72
CA MET A 48 2.62 10.98 6.85
C MET A 48 1.52 10.42 5.93
N VAL A 49 1.68 9.22 5.38
CA VAL A 49 0.64 8.54 4.57
C VAL A 49 -0.59 8.25 5.42
N ALA A 50 -0.42 7.77 6.66
CA ALA A 50 -1.52 7.50 7.59
C ALA A 50 -2.26 8.80 7.94
N LEU A 51 -1.53 9.88 8.17
CA LEU A 51 -2.07 11.20 8.45
C LEU A 51 -2.90 11.73 7.26
N LEU A 52 -2.38 11.63 6.04
CA LEU A 52 -3.08 12.05 4.81
C LEU A 52 -4.28 11.14 4.45
N GLY A 53 -4.33 9.93 4.96
CA GLY A 53 -5.45 8.99 4.84
C GLY A 53 -6.55 9.23 5.87
N SER A 54 -6.26 9.94 6.96
CA SER A 54 -7.26 10.40 7.94
C SER A 54 -8.04 11.59 7.39
N LEU A 55 -9.15 11.97 8.05
CA LEU A 55 -9.93 13.17 7.69
C LEU A 55 -9.17 14.48 7.93
N ASP A 56 -8.05 14.42 8.63
CA ASP A 56 -7.21 15.57 8.94
C ASP A 56 -6.26 15.88 7.78
N SER A 57 -6.23 17.14 7.34
CA SER A 57 -5.25 17.64 6.40
C SER A 57 -3.95 18.05 7.11
N PHE A 58 -2.80 17.84 6.45
CA PHE A 58 -1.53 18.39 6.92
C PHE A 58 -1.34 19.76 6.27
N PRO A 59 -1.21 20.87 7.04
CA PRO A 59 -1.22 22.22 6.50
C PRO A 59 0.15 22.64 5.95
N MET A 60 0.70 21.84 5.01
CA MET A 60 1.94 22.17 4.31
C MET A 60 1.64 23.08 3.13
N ASP A 61 2.37 24.17 3.02
CA ASP A 61 2.23 25.18 1.98
C ASP A 61 3.59 25.59 1.43
N ARG A 62 3.60 26.32 0.34
CA ARG A 62 4.82 26.82 -0.32
C ARG A 62 5.54 27.84 0.56
N PHE A 63 6.85 27.68 0.68
CA PHE A 63 7.77 28.64 1.30
C PHE A 63 8.99 28.86 0.40
N GLU A 64 9.71 29.94 0.62
CA GLU A 64 10.90 30.31 -0.13
C GLU A 64 12.17 30.05 0.67
N ASP A 65 13.29 29.92 -0.04
CA ASP A 65 14.61 29.87 0.59
C ASP A 65 14.95 31.23 1.19
N ILE A 66 15.07 31.27 2.51
CA ILE A 66 15.43 32.47 3.26
C ILE A 66 16.94 32.59 3.54
N SER A 67 17.76 31.61 3.15
CA SER A 67 19.20 31.62 3.35
C SER A 67 19.92 32.87 2.74
N PRO A 68 19.48 33.39 1.58
CA PRO A 68 20.05 34.62 1.04
C PRO A 68 19.88 35.83 1.98
N ILE A 69 18.76 35.86 2.73
CA ILE A 69 18.44 36.96 3.66
C ILE A 69 19.48 37.05 4.79
N PHE A 70 19.94 35.88 5.28
CA PHE A 70 20.96 35.82 6.33
C PHE A 70 22.28 36.37 5.84
N ARG A 71 22.72 36.04 4.64
CA ARG A 71 23.93 36.58 4.01
C ARG A 71 23.85 38.09 3.83
N ASP A 72 22.71 38.60 3.34
CA ASP A 72 22.50 40.03 3.18
C ASP A 72 22.53 40.75 4.53
N ALA A 73 21.94 40.16 5.57
CA ALA A 73 21.95 40.69 6.93
C ALA A 73 23.35 40.67 7.55
N GLU A 74 24.16 39.63 7.32
CA GLU A 74 25.56 39.55 7.81
C GLU A 74 26.47 40.55 7.08
N GLU A 75 26.32 40.73 5.79
CA GLU A 75 27.06 41.68 4.96
C GLU A 75 26.58 43.13 5.15
N GLN A 76 25.64 43.38 6.07
CA GLN A 76 25.03 44.69 6.35
C GLN A 76 24.42 45.34 5.11
N LYS A 77 24.02 44.53 4.13
CA LYS A 77 23.23 44.99 2.98
C LYS A 77 21.82 45.36 3.44
N MET A 78 21.21 46.26 2.71
CA MET A 78 19.83 46.65 2.98
C MET A 78 18.88 45.52 2.61
N ILE A 79 18.11 45.04 3.59
CA ILE A 79 17.07 44.03 3.38
C ILE A 79 15.90 44.66 2.65
N GLU A 80 15.37 43.95 1.67
CA GLU A 80 14.21 44.39 0.92
C GLU A 80 12.90 44.03 1.64
N PRO A 81 11.85 44.84 1.54
CA PRO A 81 10.56 44.51 2.16
C PRO A 81 9.95 43.18 1.67
N GLY A 82 10.22 42.78 0.39
CA GLY A 82 9.84 41.49 -0.16
C GLY A 82 10.48 40.30 0.56
N GLN A 83 11.75 40.44 0.99
CA GLN A 83 12.43 39.43 1.80
C GLN A 83 11.77 39.26 3.19
N CYS A 84 11.31 40.35 3.78
CA CYS A 84 10.53 40.31 5.03
C CYS A 84 9.19 39.58 4.83
N LEU A 85 8.55 39.72 3.68
CA LEU A 85 7.31 39.01 3.35
C LEU A 85 7.55 37.49 3.26
N SER A 86 8.68 37.05 2.67
CA SER A 86 9.06 35.62 2.64
C SER A 86 9.24 35.05 4.06
N LEU A 87 9.86 35.83 4.98
CA LEU A 87 9.95 35.46 6.40
C LEU A 87 8.58 35.39 7.08
N ILE A 88 7.69 36.35 6.83
CA ILE A 88 6.32 36.32 7.37
C ILE A 88 5.58 35.05 6.93
N LYS A 89 5.65 34.69 5.65
CA LYS A 89 5.01 33.50 5.11
C LYS A 89 5.56 32.23 5.79
N LEU A 90 6.89 32.12 5.90
CA LEU A 90 7.55 30.99 6.54
C LEU A 90 7.16 30.87 8.03
N LEU A 91 7.20 31.94 8.80
CA LEU A 91 6.85 31.93 10.21
C LEU A 91 5.34 31.68 10.45
N ARG A 92 4.47 32.16 9.56
CA ARG A 92 3.04 31.83 9.58
C ARG A 92 2.83 30.33 9.35
N LEU A 93 3.59 29.71 8.43
CA LEU A 93 3.55 28.27 8.20
C LEU A 93 4.03 27.52 9.45
N CYS A 94 5.16 27.90 10.04
CA CYS A 94 5.64 27.32 11.30
C CYS A 94 4.57 27.41 12.41
N ARG A 95 3.93 28.59 12.57
CA ARG A 95 2.86 28.77 13.56
C ARG A 95 1.67 27.87 13.32
N ASN A 96 1.27 27.66 12.07
CA ASN A 96 0.16 26.79 11.71
C ASN A 96 0.50 25.31 12.01
N LEU A 97 1.71 24.89 11.67
CA LEU A 97 2.18 23.53 11.96
C LEU A 97 2.33 23.29 13.48
N CYS A 98 2.84 24.28 14.24
CA CYS A 98 2.90 24.18 15.70
C CYS A 98 1.53 24.02 16.36
N ARG A 99 0.46 24.59 15.80
CA ARG A 99 -0.91 24.41 16.31
C ARG A 99 -1.42 22.98 16.13
N GLU A 100 -0.90 22.27 15.15
CA GLU A 100 -1.24 20.88 14.90
C GLU A 100 -0.41 19.88 15.74
N ARG A 101 0.65 20.34 16.41
CA ARG A 101 1.59 19.48 17.15
C ARG A 101 0.88 18.55 18.14
N ASP A 102 0.05 19.09 19.01
CA ASP A 102 -0.60 18.29 20.05
C ASP A 102 -1.63 17.31 19.48
N LYS A 103 -2.29 17.66 18.37
CA LYS A 103 -3.22 16.79 17.65
C LYS A 103 -2.51 15.64 16.94
N LYS A 104 -1.22 15.77 16.66
CA LYS A 104 -0.40 14.81 15.93
C LYS A 104 0.52 13.97 16.82
N SER A 105 0.31 13.99 18.12
CA SER A 105 1.08 13.20 19.10
C SER A 105 1.02 11.67 18.88
N ALA A 106 0.01 11.18 18.14
CA ALA A 106 -0.09 9.78 17.73
C ALA A 106 0.95 9.37 16.67
N TYR A 107 1.69 10.32 16.08
CA TYR A 107 2.69 10.13 15.04
C TYR A 107 4.06 10.58 15.57
N PRO A 108 4.83 9.71 16.24
CA PRO A 108 6.01 10.10 17.01
C PRO A 108 7.11 10.76 16.17
N HIS A 109 7.38 10.25 14.96
CA HIS A 109 8.41 10.85 14.09
C HIS A 109 8.00 12.24 13.59
N LEU A 110 6.77 12.40 13.13
CA LEU A 110 6.26 13.71 12.70
C LEU A 110 6.17 14.68 13.89
N HIS A 111 5.79 14.19 15.07
CA HIS A 111 5.75 15.00 16.29
C HIS A 111 7.14 15.54 16.65
N ALA A 112 8.18 14.70 16.58
CA ALA A 112 9.56 15.12 16.83
C ALA A 112 10.03 16.21 15.86
N TRP A 113 9.63 16.15 14.58
CA TRP A 113 9.89 17.24 13.64
C TRP A 113 9.13 18.51 13.99
N LEU A 114 7.86 18.41 14.36
CA LEU A 114 7.03 19.57 14.75
C LEU A 114 7.51 20.25 16.04
N GLU A 115 8.12 19.51 16.98
CA GLU A 115 8.73 20.07 18.20
C GLU A 115 9.95 20.95 17.92
N ARG A 116 10.62 20.76 16.80
CA ARG A 116 11.79 21.57 16.41
C ARG A 116 11.42 22.95 15.89
N LEU A 117 10.15 23.16 15.52
CA LEU A 117 9.66 24.43 14.99
C LEU A 117 9.43 25.46 16.10
N ASP A 118 9.94 26.67 15.88
CA ASP A 118 9.67 27.85 16.70
C ASP A 118 8.95 28.90 15.86
N PRO A 119 7.70 29.25 16.16
CA PRO A 119 6.95 30.24 15.40
C PRO A 119 7.46 31.68 15.59
N LEU A 120 8.43 31.93 16.48
CA LEU A 120 9.01 33.25 16.78
C LEU A 120 7.93 34.35 16.83
N LYS A 121 6.92 34.12 17.67
CA LYS A 121 5.66 34.88 17.67
C LYS A 121 5.85 36.38 17.72
N GLU A 122 6.70 36.85 18.61
CA GLU A 122 6.96 38.29 18.81
C GLU A 122 7.59 38.89 17.56
N PHE A 123 8.54 38.20 16.96
CA PHE A 123 9.19 38.62 15.72
C PHE A 123 8.25 38.59 14.52
N LEU A 124 7.40 37.56 14.41
CA LEU A 124 6.37 37.48 13.38
C LEU A 124 5.37 38.65 13.50
N ASP A 125 4.92 38.98 14.71
CA ASP A 125 3.99 40.08 14.95
C ASP A 125 4.64 41.44 14.59
N GLU A 126 5.94 41.63 14.87
CA GLU A 126 6.70 42.81 14.48
C GLU A 126 6.84 42.93 12.97
N LEU A 127 7.24 41.84 12.27
CA LEU A 127 7.32 41.82 10.81
C LEU A 127 5.98 42.15 10.19
N ALA A 128 4.90 41.53 10.66
CA ALA A 128 3.55 41.73 10.14
C ALA A 128 2.99 43.13 10.41
N ARG A 129 3.47 43.78 11.49
CA ARG A 129 3.17 45.19 11.76
C ARG A 129 3.86 46.14 10.79
N CYS A 130 5.11 45.81 10.38
CA CYS A 130 5.93 46.66 9.52
C CYS A 130 5.69 46.45 8.03
N VAL A 131 5.38 45.23 7.61
CA VAL A 131 5.25 44.86 6.18
C VAL A 131 3.86 44.32 5.88
N ASP A 132 3.30 44.71 4.73
CA ASP A 132 1.99 44.25 4.28
C ASP A 132 2.09 42.93 3.47
N ASP A 133 0.95 42.42 3.07
CA ASP A 133 0.87 41.16 2.29
C ASP A 133 1.27 41.34 0.80
N GLU A 134 1.55 42.56 0.35
CA GLU A 134 2.09 42.89 -0.97
C GLU A 134 3.62 43.09 -0.94
N GLY A 135 4.22 43.05 0.25
CA GLY A 135 5.65 43.26 0.44
C GLY A 135 6.07 44.72 0.49
N ASN A 136 5.18 45.64 0.90
CA ASN A 136 5.48 47.05 1.12
C ASN A 136 5.54 47.36 2.62
N ILE A 137 6.31 48.40 2.98
CA ILE A 137 6.30 48.91 4.36
C ILE A 137 4.97 49.61 4.61
N ARG A 138 4.25 49.20 5.65
CA ARG A 138 2.96 49.78 6.02
C ARG A 138 3.16 51.23 6.43
N GLU A 139 2.28 52.11 6.01
CA GLU A 139 2.32 53.54 6.32
C GLU A 139 2.23 53.81 7.83
N ASN A 140 1.64 52.92 8.60
CA ASN A 140 1.49 52.98 10.04
C ASN A 140 2.48 52.08 10.79
N ALA A 141 3.53 51.58 10.15
CA ALA A 141 4.56 50.72 10.75
C ALA A 141 5.19 51.33 12.01
N THR A 142 5.51 52.63 11.98
CA THR A 142 5.97 53.39 13.14
C THR A 142 5.26 54.74 13.25
N PRO A 143 5.16 55.34 14.47
CA PRO A 143 4.61 56.67 14.63
C PRO A 143 5.36 57.72 13.81
N GLU A 144 6.70 57.60 13.72
CA GLU A 144 7.61 58.48 13.01
C GLU A 144 7.34 58.46 11.51
N LEU A 145 7.21 57.26 10.90
CA LEU A 145 6.87 57.10 9.51
C LEU A 145 5.50 57.71 9.17
N ARG A 146 4.51 57.43 10.04
CA ARG A 146 3.16 58.02 9.89
C ARG A 146 3.18 59.52 9.90
N GLN A 147 4.01 60.14 10.79
CA GLN A 147 4.16 61.60 10.86
C GLN A 147 4.88 62.12 9.62
N ALA A 148 5.91 61.45 9.10
CA ALA A 148 6.63 61.84 7.91
C ALA A 148 5.69 61.81 6.65
N ILE A 149 4.84 60.78 6.53
CA ILE A 149 3.84 60.68 5.47
C ILE A 149 2.83 61.85 5.55
N ARG A 150 2.30 62.15 6.74
CA ARG A 150 1.39 63.28 6.93
C ARG A 150 2.06 64.61 6.58
N ASN A 151 3.33 64.79 6.94
CA ASN A 151 4.11 65.99 6.57
C ASN A 151 4.24 66.09 5.04
N THR A 152 4.48 65.00 4.35
CA THR A 152 4.56 64.95 2.90
C THR A 152 3.22 65.32 2.24
N GLU A 153 2.11 64.77 2.71
CA GLU A 153 0.79 65.11 2.25
C GLU A 153 0.47 66.60 2.47
N THR A 154 0.83 67.10 3.67
CA THR A 154 0.64 68.51 4.01
C THR A 154 1.46 69.45 3.11
N ALA A 155 2.74 69.08 2.83
CA ALA A 155 3.61 69.84 1.93
C ALA A 155 3.08 69.81 0.48
N LYS A 156 2.61 68.65 -0.01
CA LYS A 156 2.01 68.46 -1.31
C LYS A 156 0.75 69.34 -1.46
N ASN A 157 -0.17 69.27 -0.53
CA ASN A 157 -1.41 70.04 -0.56
C ASN A 157 -1.15 71.55 -0.61
N LYS A 158 -0.20 72.05 0.24
CA LYS A 158 0.21 73.46 0.21
C LYS A 158 0.78 73.89 -1.14
N LEU A 159 1.57 73.03 -1.76
CA LEU A 159 2.15 73.28 -3.07
C LEU A 159 1.09 73.29 -4.16
N GLU A 160 0.17 72.33 -4.17
CA GLU A 160 -0.94 72.27 -5.11
C GLU A 160 -1.88 73.49 -4.98
N GLU A 161 -2.22 73.88 -3.75
CA GLU A 161 -3.00 75.09 -3.53
C GLU A 161 -2.29 76.34 -4.09
N ARG A 162 -0.95 76.44 -3.88
CA ARG A 162 -0.16 77.57 -4.38
C ARG A 162 -0.14 77.59 -5.91
N LEU A 163 0.02 76.45 -6.56
CA LEU A 163 -0.02 76.29 -8.01
C LEU A 163 -1.39 76.67 -8.57
N GLN A 164 -2.49 76.19 -7.94
CA GLN A 164 -3.85 76.60 -8.35
C GLN A 164 -4.09 78.09 -8.24
N ARG A 165 -3.55 78.76 -7.21
CA ARG A 165 -3.60 80.24 -7.09
C ARG A 165 -2.81 80.94 -8.21
N LEU A 166 -1.64 80.38 -8.59
CA LEU A 166 -0.85 80.88 -9.71
C LEU A 166 -1.57 80.78 -11.02
N PHE A 167 -2.30 79.68 -11.29
CA PHE A 167 -3.12 79.50 -12.52
C PHE A 167 -4.24 80.54 -12.66
N LYS A 168 -4.71 81.11 -11.54
CA LYS A 168 -5.73 82.21 -11.57
C LYS A 168 -5.14 83.56 -11.95
N THR A 169 -3.82 83.74 -11.94
CA THR A 169 -3.11 84.94 -12.27
C THR A 169 -3.10 85.08 -13.82
N GLU A 170 -3.63 86.17 -14.37
CA GLU A 170 -3.79 86.39 -15.83
C GLU A 170 -2.48 86.24 -16.59
N ARG A 171 -1.37 86.79 -16.06
CA ARG A 171 -0.02 86.70 -16.66
C ARG A 171 0.45 85.24 -16.85
N ILE A 172 0.15 84.34 -15.92
CA ILE A 172 0.54 82.93 -15.98
C ILE A 172 -0.46 82.14 -16.85
N ARG A 173 -1.74 82.38 -16.70
CA ARG A 173 -2.81 81.71 -17.46
C ARG A 173 -2.60 81.84 -19.00
N GLU A 174 -2.20 82.99 -19.50
CA GLU A 174 -1.89 83.22 -20.92
C GLU A 174 -0.61 82.52 -21.36
N ALA A 175 0.34 82.30 -20.45
CA ALA A 175 1.63 81.67 -20.72
C ALA A 175 1.56 80.16 -20.74
N LEU A 176 0.56 79.55 -20.09
CA LEU A 176 0.41 78.11 -20.04
C LEU A 176 0.07 77.46 -21.34
N GLN A 177 0.67 76.30 -21.65
CA GLN A 177 0.24 75.44 -22.73
C GLN A 177 -1.10 74.79 -22.42
N ASP A 178 -1.21 74.27 -21.18
CA ASP A 178 -2.37 73.61 -20.60
C ASP A 178 -2.43 73.87 -19.09
N SER A 179 -3.65 73.84 -18.50
CA SER A 179 -3.87 74.13 -17.07
C SER A 179 -3.74 72.86 -16.21
N TYR A 180 -2.63 72.14 -16.33
CA TYR A 180 -2.36 70.97 -15.44
C TYR A 180 -1.02 71.09 -14.73
N ILE A 181 -0.91 70.38 -13.62
CA ILE A 181 0.31 70.24 -12.82
C ILE A 181 0.96 68.93 -13.25
N THR A 182 2.26 68.94 -13.50
CA THR A 182 3.03 67.72 -13.77
C THR A 182 4.26 67.67 -12.89
N GLU A 183 4.84 66.49 -12.75
CA GLU A 183 6.09 66.30 -12.02
C GLU A 183 7.22 66.01 -13.01
N ARG A 184 8.33 66.70 -12.86
CA ARG A 184 9.60 66.46 -13.53
C ARG A 184 10.72 66.49 -12.54
N GLU A 185 11.63 65.53 -12.60
CA GLU A 185 12.76 65.42 -11.65
C GLU A 185 12.32 65.55 -10.17
N GLU A 186 11.23 64.87 -9.79
CA GLU A 186 10.62 64.92 -8.45
C GLU A 186 10.11 66.32 -8.00
N ARG A 187 9.95 67.26 -8.94
CA ARG A 187 9.43 68.60 -8.70
C ARG A 187 8.14 68.83 -9.44
N MET A 188 7.21 69.52 -8.82
CA MET A 188 6.00 69.97 -9.48
C MET A 188 6.32 71.19 -10.32
N VAL A 189 5.96 71.08 -11.60
CA VAL A 189 6.23 72.11 -12.63
C VAL A 189 4.95 72.39 -13.43
N ILE A 190 4.94 73.54 -14.09
CA ILE A 190 3.85 73.96 -14.99
C ILE A 190 4.30 73.94 -16.44
N PRO A 191 3.47 73.53 -17.40
CA PRO A 191 3.78 73.56 -18.81
C PRO A 191 3.59 74.97 -19.41
N VAL A 192 4.65 75.62 -19.83
CA VAL A 192 4.66 76.97 -20.33
C VAL A 192 5.07 76.93 -21.84
N ARG A 193 4.40 77.67 -22.67
CA ARG A 193 4.78 77.81 -24.09
C ARG A 193 6.15 78.51 -24.18
N VAL A 194 7.01 78.03 -25.04
CA VAL A 194 8.38 78.62 -25.24
C VAL A 194 8.37 80.12 -25.50
N GLU A 195 7.36 80.59 -26.26
CA GLU A 195 7.19 82.03 -26.60
C GLU A 195 6.98 82.92 -25.37
N PHE A 196 6.40 82.34 -24.30
CA PHE A 196 6.08 83.07 -23.07
C PHE A 196 7.03 82.74 -21.90
N LYS A 197 8.19 82.12 -22.17
CA LYS A 197 9.19 81.82 -21.15
C LYS A 197 9.54 83.04 -20.26
N SER A 198 9.70 84.25 -20.90
CA SER A 198 10.06 85.47 -20.17
C SER A 198 8.96 86.02 -19.27
N ARG A 199 7.72 85.49 -19.35
CA ARG A 199 6.60 85.90 -18.50
C ARG A 199 6.53 85.10 -17.17
N VAL A 200 7.21 83.95 -17.13
CA VAL A 200 7.21 83.09 -15.94
C VAL A 200 8.64 83.04 -15.35
N ASP A 201 8.83 83.75 -14.27
CA ASP A 201 10.10 83.68 -13.54
C ASP A 201 10.24 82.31 -12.87
N GLY A 202 11.20 81.47 -13.28
CA GLY A 202 11.35 80.13 -12.75
C GLY A 202 12.51 79.35 -13.36
N ILE A 203 12.70 78.14 -12.88
CA ILE A 203 13.72 77.19 -13.32
C ILE A 203 13.10 76.25 -14.35
N VAL A 204 13.74 76.10 -15.52
CA VAL A 204 13.32 75.10 -16.51
C VAL A 204 13.93 73.76 -16.16
N HIS A 205 13.10 72.75 -15.97
CA HIS A 205 13.54 71.38 -15.67
C HIS A 205 13.53 70.49 -16.88
N ASP A 206 12.59 70.72 -17.82
CA ASP A 206 12.43 69.84 -18.99
C ASP A 206 11.78 70.60 -20.13
N SER A 207 11.80 70.02 -21.33
CA SER A 207 11.08 70.53 -22.52
C SER A 207 10.31 69.39 -23.19
N SER A 208 9.20 69.71 -23.83
CA SER A 208 8.47 68.71 -24.63
C SER A 208 9.31 68.19 -25.80
N GLY A 209 9.05 66.97 -26.25
CA GLY A 209 9.75 66.33 -27.37
C GLY A 209 9.74 67.17 -28.66
N THR A 210 8.78 68.12 -28.84
CA THR A 210 8.70 69.08 -29.93
C THR A 210 9.37 70.43 -29.67
N GLY A 211 9.86 70.63 -28.44
CA GLY A 211 10.47 71.86 -27.97
C GLY A 211 9.51 73.06 -27.81
N GLN A 212 8.20 72.87 -28.01
CA GLN A 212 7.20 73.97 -27.95
C GLN A 212 6.71 74.27 -26.53
N THR A 213 6.91 73.34 -25.59
CA THR A 213 6.50 73.48 -24.16
C THR A 213 7.70 73.31 -23.27
N LEU A 214 7.88 74.22 -22.33
CA LEU A 214 8.89 74.21 -21.29
C LEU A 214 8.19 73.81 -19.96
N PHE A 215 8.77 72.88 -19.21
CA PHE A 215 8.32 72.58 -17.87
C PHE A 215 9.09 73.42 -16.87
N ILE A 216 8.41 74.45 -16.38
CA ILE A 216 9.02 75.47 -15.53
C ILE A 216 8.56 75.27 -14.08
N GLU A 217 9.50 75.33 -13.14
CA GLU A 217 9.25 75.52 -11.73
C GLU A 217 9.24 77.02 -11.42
N PRO A 218 8.09 77.63 -11.16
CA PRO A 218 8.03 79.06 -10.79
C PRO A 218 8.82 79.37 -9.54
N THR A 219 9.57 80.48 -9.48
CA THR A 219 10.39 80.90 -8.33
C THR A 219 9.57 80.91 -7.04
N SER A 220 8.28 81.26 -7.10
CA SER A 220 7.38 81.35 -5.97
C SER A 220 6.99 80.00 -5.35
N ILE A 221 7.26 78.88 -6.02
CA ILE A 221 6.99 77.51 -5.50
C ILE A 221 8.28 76.74 -5.17
N VAL A 222 9.46 77.20 -5.55
CA VAL A 222 10.74 76.56 -5.26
C VAL A 222 10.88 76.21 -3.78
N PRO A 223 10.55 77.08 -2.79
CA PRO A 223 10.63 76.72 -1.37
C PRO A 223 9.66 75.58 -0.99
N LEU A 224 8.47 75.53 -1.61
CA LEU A 224 7.47 74.47 -1.33
C LEU A 224 7.88 73.14 -1.94
N ASN A 225 8.44 73.16 -3.16
CA ASN A 225 9.02 71.97 -3.78
C ASN A 225 10.19 71.44 -2.95
N ASN A 226 11.04 72.31 -2.40
CA ASN A 226 12.10 71.89 -1.50
C ASN A 226 11.55 71.27 -0.21
N GLN A 227 10.49 71.84 0.36
CA GLN A 227 9.81 71.26 1.55
C GLN A 227 9.22 69.87 1.23
N LEU A 228 8.57 69.71 0.08
CA LEU A 228 8.06 68.42 -0.35
C LEU A 228 9.16 67.36 -0.54
N LYS A 229 10.28 67.80 -1.19
CA LYS A 229 11.44 66.91 -1.38
C LYS A 229 12.07 66.48 -0.02
N ILE A 230 12.23 67.43 0.90
CA ILE A 230 12.74 67.11 2.26
C ILE A 230 11.79 66.13 2.99
N ALA A 231 10.47 66.36 2.89
CA ALA A 231 9.50 65.46 3.51
C ALA A 231 9.53 64.03 2.88
N ARG A 232 9.67 63.94 1.54
CA ARG A 232 9.85 62.67 0.86
C ARG A 232 11.13 61.92 1.31
N LEU A 233 12.23 62.63 1.44
CA LEU A 233 13.49 62.07 1.95
C LEU A 233 13.37 61.59 3.41
N GLN A 234 12.59 62.33 4.23
CA GLN A 234 12.30 61.86 5.60
C GLN A 234 11.51 60.54 5.59
N VAL A 235 10.50 60.37 4.72
CA VAL A 235 9.77 59.10 4.59
C VAL A 235 10.73 57.99 4.16
N ALA A 236 11.63 58.25 3.21
CA ALA A 236 12.61 57.24 2.75
C ALA A 236 13.58 56.87 3.91
N GLN A 237 14.05 57.85 4.67
CA GLN A 237 14.92 57.62 5.83
C GLN A 237 14.24 56.78 6.94
N GLU A 238 12.97 57.09 7.24
CA GLU A 238 12.23 56.28 8.24
C GLU A 238 11.99 54.84 7.75
N LYS A 239 11.71 54.64 6.46
CA LYS A 239 11.64 53.27 5.88
C LYS A 239 12.97 52.52 6.03
N ILE A 240 14.10 53.18 5.76
CA ILE A 240 15.43 52.58 5.90
C ILE A 240 15.68 52.20 7.39
N LYS A 241 15.32 53.06 8.36
CA LYS A 241 15.49 52.74 9.78
C LYS A 241 14.67 51.52 10.20
N ILE A 242 13.43 51.37 9.69
CA ILE A 242 12.60 50.22 9.97
C ILE A 242 13.27 48.95 9.42
N LEU A 243 13.76 48.95 8.18
CA LEU A 243 14.45 47.82 7.59
C LEU A 243 15.75 47.47 8.34
N GLN A 244 16.49 48.46 8.79
CA GLN A 244 17.70 48.24 9.62
C GLN A 244 17.36 47.60 10.98
N SER A 245 16.27 48.02 11.63
CA SER A 245 15.77 47.38 12.84
C SER A 245 15.37 45.94 12.63
N LEU A 246 14.65 45.65 11.56
CA LEU A 246 14.26 44.30 11.19
C LEU A 246 15.47 43.43 10.85
N ALA A 247 16.48 43.98 10.12
CA ALA A 247 17.73 43.26 9.85
C ALA A 247 18.48 42.85 11.12
N LEU A 248 18.49 43.73 12.14
CA LEU A 248 19.10 43.40 13.43
C LEU A 248 18.37 42.23 14.12
N GLN A 249 17.05 42.24 14.12
CA GLN A 249 16.22 41.15 14.69
C GLN A 249 16.40 39.84 13.92
N ILE A 250 16.50 39.86 12.58
CA ILE A 250 16.82 38.71 11.77
C ILE A 250 18.14 38.08 12.22
N ARG A 251 19.17 38.88 12.36
CA ARG A 251 20.49 38.39 12.86
C ARG A 251 20.41 37.79 14.27
N GLN A 252 19.64 38.39 15.16
CA GLN A 252 19.44 37.87 16.52
C GLN A 252 18.70 36.54 16.54
N SER A 253 17.81 36.28 15.56
CA SER A 253 16.98 35.08 15.46
C SER A 253 17.47 34.10 14.38
N GLN A 254 18.66 34.30 13.83
CA GLN A 254 19.16 33.55 12.67
C GLN A 254 19.17 32.05 12.93
N GLU A 255 19.70 31.58 14.04
CA GLU A 255 19.79 30.18 14.40
C GLU A 255 18.40 29.50 14.43
N GLN A 256 17.39 30.18 14.98
CA GLN A 256 16.03 29.68 15.06
C GLN A 256 15.38 29.66 13.66
N LEU A 257 15.64 30.66 12.84
CA LEU A 257 15.14 30.75 11.48
C LEU A 257 15.75 29.67 10.56
N GLU A 258 17.05 29.41 10.69
CA GLU A 258 17.74 28.32 9.98
C GLU A 258 17.18 26.96 10.38
N ARG A 259 17.01 26.72 11.69
CA ARG A 259 16.39 25.50 12.21
C ARG A 259 14.95 25.30 11.70
N ASN A 260 14.17 26.37 11.65
CA ASN A 260 12.83 26.35 11.08
C ASN A 260 12.86 25.98 9.59
N LEU A 261 13.74 26.59 8.81
CA LEU A 261 13.89 26.31 7.38
C LEU A 261 14.26 24.84 7.13
N GLU A 262 15.28 24.33 7.81
CA GLU A 262 15.70 22.91 7.72
C GLU A 262 14.56 21.94 8.09
N THR A 263 13.82 22.28 9.15
CA THR A 263 12.69 21.46 9.60
C THR A 263 11.55 21.47 8.58
N LEU A 264 11.22 22.64 8.01
CA LEU A 264 10.20 22.75 6.97
C LEU A 264 10.59 22.00 5.70
N ILE A 265 11.85 22.05 5.28
CA ILE A 265 12.36 21.29 4.15
C ILE A 265 12.20 19.78 4.39
N SER A 266 12.55 19.31 5.60
CA SER A 266 12.42 17.90 5.97
C SER A 266 10.95 17.45 5.98
N LEU A 267 10.06 18.24 6.56
CA LEU A 267 8.61 17.95 6.56
C LEU A 267 8.00 17.98 5.15
N ASP A 268 8.41 18.91 4.30
CA ASP A 268 7.96 18.99 2.90
C ASP A 268 8.48 17.81 2.07
N LEU A 269 9.72 17.34 2.35
CA LEU A 269 10.26 16.13 1.72
C LEU A 269 9.46 14.86 2.13
N ILE A 270 9.15 14.70 3.43
CA ILE A 270 8.33 13.60 3.93
C ILE A 270 6.91 13.67 3.30
N PHE A 271 6.35 14.86 3.22
CA PHE A 271 5.07 15.12 2.59
C PHE A 271 5.08 14.76 1.09
N ALA A 272 6.13 15.13 0.36
CA ALA A 272 6.31 14.79 -1.05
C ALA A 272 6.43 13.28 -1.26
N LYS A 273 7.18 12.56 -0.41
CA LYS A 273 7.29 11.09 -0.43
C LYS A 273 5.91 10.42 -0.26
N ALA A 274 5.12 10.89 0.69
CA ALA A 274 3.78 10.37 0.92
C ALA A 274 2.83 10.60 -0.28
N ARG A 275 2.89 11.79 -0.88
CA ARG A 275 2.10 12.12 -2.09
C ARG A 275 2.52 11.29 -3.30
N LEU A 276 3.81 11.12 -3.53
CA LEU A 276 4.33 10.26 -4.60
C LEU A 276 3.85 8.81 -4.39
N GLY A 277 3.92 8.29 -3.16
CA GLY A 277 3.40 6.97 -2.81
C GLY A 277 1.92 6.80 -3.19
N LYS A 278 1.10 7.79 -2.90
CA LYS A 278 -0.32 7.80 -3.29
C LYS A 278 -0.50 7.79 -4.82
N THR A 279 0.26 8.62 -5.55
CA THR A 279 0.18 8.68 -7.02
C THR A 279 0.53 7.36 -7.68
N MET A 280 1.55 6.67 -7.18
CA MET A 280 1.99 5.37 -7.69
C MET A 280 1.13 4.20 -7.19
N SER A 281 0.12 4.42 -6.35
CA SER A 281 -0.59 3.38 -5.59
C SER A 281 0.38 2.44 -4.89
N ALA A 282 1.45 3.02 -4.32
CA ALA A 282 2.51 2.34 -3.62
C ALA A 282 2.13 2.11 -2.15
N VAL A 283 2.74 1.11 -1.54
CA VAL A 283 2.48 0.74 -0.15
C VAL A 283 3.76 0.70 0.67
N HIS A 284 3.61 0.74 1.98
CA HIS A 284 4.70 0.47 2.89
C HIS A 284 5.22 -0.97 2.67
N CYS A 285 6.50 -1.08 2.35
CA CYS A 285 7.19 -2.35 2.19
C CYS A 285 8.32 -2.41 3.23
N PRO A 286 8.19 -3.25 4.27
CA PRO A 286 9.22 -3.37 5.29
C PRO A 286 10.53 -3.89 4.71
N ILE A 287 11.63 -3.31 5.19
CA ILE A 287 12.99 -3.78 4.90
C ILE A 287 13.41 -4.83 5.94
N ASN A 288 14.20 -5.83 5.53
CA ASN A 288 14.70 -6.86 6.44
C ASN A 288 16.22 -7.06 6.31
N ARG A 289 16.83 -7.65 7.36
CA ARG A 289 18.26 -8.04 7.38
C ARG A 289 18.49 -9.51 7.00
N ASP A 290 17.41 -10.28 6.83
CA ASP A 290 17.45 -11.73 6.70
C ASP A 290 17.64 -12.20 5.24
N SER A 291 17.84 -11.29 4.30
CA SER A 291 17.97 -11.57 2.86
C SER A 291 16.76 -12.29 2.25
N ILE A 292 15.57 -12.17 2.89
CA ILE A 292 14.30 -12.73 2.38
C ILE A 292 13.67 -11.71 1.45
N MET A 293 13.43 -12.10 0.21
CA MET A 293 12.71 -11.32 -0.78
C MET A 293 11.31 -11.87 -0.99
N GLU A 294 10.30 -11.03 -0.79
CA GLU A 294 8.91 -11.37 -1.03
C GLU A 294 8.17 -10.14 -1.57
N LEU A 295 8.35 -9.85 -2.84
CA LEU A 295 7.66 -8.77 -3.53
C LEU A 295 6.50 -9.34 -4.32
N LYS A 296 5.27 -9.12 -3.87
CA LYS A 296 4.05 -9.55 -4.56
C LYS A 296 3.55 -8.41 -5.43
N GLU A 297 3.16 -8.73 -6.66
CA GLU A 297 2.60 -7.78 -7.62
C GLU A 297 3.49 -6.53 -7.80
N ALA A 298 4.81 -6.72 -7.85
CA ALA A 298 5.76 -5.64 -8.07
C ALA A 298 5.61 -5.05 -9.48
N ARG A 299 5.48 -3.74 -9.56
CA ARG A 299 5.35 -2.98 -10.81
C ARG A 299 6.58 -2.11 -11.00
N ASN A 300 7.01 -1.94 -12.25
CA ASN A 300 8.12 -1.05 -12.57
C ASN A 300 7.75 0.41 -12.25
N PRO A 301 8.52 1.11 -11.37
CA PRO A 301 8.19 2.48 -10.97
C PRO A 301 8.21 3.49 -12.14
N GLU A 302 9.13 3.34 -13.12
CA GLU A 302 9.19 4.26 -14.27
C GLU A 302 7.92 4.14 -15.13
N LEU A 303 7.51 2.91 -15.46
CA LEU A 303 6.30 2.66 -16.26
C LEU A 303 5.03 3.11 -15.54
N VAL A 304 4.98 2.93 -14.20
CA VAL A 304 3.86 3.43 -13.38
C VAL A 304 3.78 4.96 -13.44
N LEU A 305 4.92 5.66 -13.40
CA LEU A 305 4.99 7.12 -13.50
C LEU A 305 4.60 7.63 -14.90
N ASP A 306 4.80 6.81 -15.94
CA ASP A 306 4.37 7.12 -17.31
C ASP A 306 2.87 6.90 -17.53
N GLY A 307 2.18 6.29 -16.56
CA GLY A 307 0.76 5.94 -16.69
C GLY A 307 0.51 4.73 -17.58
N GLU A 308 1.54 3.92 -17.85
CA GLU A 308 1.41 2.71 -18.64
C GLU A 308 0.75 1.57 -17.84
N THR A 309 0.07 0.66 -18.54
CA THR A 309 -0.45 -0.56 -17.93
C THR A 309 0.71 -1.53 -17.69
N VAL A 310 1.13 -1.67 -16.44
CA VAL A 310 2.26 -2.50 -16.04
C VAL A 310 1.78 -3.87 -15.60
N VAL A 311 2.37 -4.93 -16.18
CA VAL A 311 2.14 -6.31 -15.71
C VAL A 311 2.83 -6.50 -14.38
N PRO A 312 2.09 -6.82 -13.29
CA PRO A 312 2.68 -7.01 -11.98
C PRO A 312 3.42 -8.36 -11.92
N ASN A 313 4.59 -8.38 -11.28
CA ASN A 313 5.40 -9.57 -11.11
C ASN A 313 5.59 -9.92 -9.63
N THR A 314 5.53 -11.21 -9.30
CA THR A 314 5.90 -11.71 -7.98
C THR A 314 7.37 -12.12 -8.02
N ILE A 315 8.19 -11.53 -7.13
CA ILE A 315 9.62 -11.78 -7.01
C ILE A 315 9.87 -12.33 -5.62
N GLU A 316 10.22 -13.62 -5.54
CA GLU A 316 10.35 -14.29 -4.24
C GLU A 316 11.55 -15.26 -4.22
N TRP A 317 12.30 -15.20 -3.13
CA TRP A 317 13.33 -16.20 -2.77
C TRP A 317 13.60 -16.17 -1.27
N ASN A 318 14.11 -17.29 -0.78
CA ASN A 318 14.48 -17.43 0.63
C ASN A 318 15.93 -17.00 0.90
N ALA A 319 16.31 -16.95 2.17
CA ALA A 319 17.63 -16.55 2.63
C ALA A 319 18.80 -17.42 2.14
N SER A 320 18.56 -18.60 1.56
CA SER A 320 19.62 -19.46 1.03
C SER A 320 20.06 -19.09 -0.39
N VAL A 321 19.21 -18.35 -1.14
CA VAL A 321 19.50 -17.94 -2.51
C VAL A 321 20.42 -16.72 -2.52
N ARG A 322 21.44 -16.76 -3.39
CA ARG A 322 22.39 -15.66 -3.61
C ARG A 322 22.47 -15.24 -5.07
N VAL A 323 22.16 -16.13 -5.99
CA VAL A 323 22.21 -15.83 -7.41
C VAL A 323 20.91 -16.25 -8.07
N VAL A 324 20.25 -15.33 -8.75
CA VAL A 324 19.06 -15.58 -9.57
C VAL A 324 19.44 -15.43 -11.05
N ILE A 325 19.23 -16.47 -11.83
CA ILE A 325 19.52 -16.51 -13.26
C ILE A 325 18.21 -16.37 -14.04
N ILE A 326 18.04 -15.25 -14.72
CA ILE A 326 16.84 -14.92 -15.49
C ILE A 326 17.09 -15.27 -16.95
N SER A 327 16.29 -16.18 -17.50
CA SER A 327 16.38 -16.63 -18.90
C SER A 327 15.07 -16.37 -19.66
N GLY A 328 15.12 -16.45 -20.99
CA GLY A 328 13.97 -16.20 -21.86
C GLY A 328 14.29 -15.27 -23.03
N PRO A 329 13.32 -14.95 -23.91
CA PRO A 329 13.54 -14.04 -25.05
C PRO A 329 13.88 -12.61 -24.60
N ASN A 330 14.59 -11.84 -25.45
CA ASN A 330 14.97 -10.46 -25.13
C ASN A 330 13.76 -9.54 -24.96
N THR A 331 12.72 -9.78 -25.75
CA THR A 331 11.45 -9.05 -25.66
C THR A 331 10.64 -9.37 -24.41
N GLY A 332 11.00 -10.41 -23.64
CA GLY A 332 10.25 -10.90 -22.47
C GLY A 332 10.34 -10.02 -21.21
N GLY A 333 11.11 -8.92 -21.21
CA GLY A 333 11.18 -8.01 -20.08
C GLY A 333 12.28 -8.32 -19.05
N LYS A 334 13.30 -9.12 -19.37
CA LYS A 334 14.45 -9.44 -18.47
C LYS A 334 15.12 -8.19 -17.92
N THR A 335 15.53 -7.28 -18.80
CA THR A 335 16.17 -6.00 -18.45
C THR A 335 15.26 -5.12 -17.60
N VAL A 336 13.96 -5.08 -17.91
CA VAL A 336 12.96 -4.34 -17.12
C VAL A 336 12.84 -4.91 -15.72
N THR A 337 12.89 -6.24 -15.56
CA THR A 337 12.86 -6.91 -14.25
C THR A 337 14.08 -6.53 -13.39
N LEU A 338 15.30 -6.57 -13.97
CA LEU A 338 16.52 -6.14 -13.30
C LEU A 338 16.44 -4.67 -12.85
N LYS A 339 16.02 -3.77 -13.75
CA LYS A 339 15.82 -2.35 -13.44
C LYS A 339 14.77 -2.16 -12.35
N THR A 340 13.66 -2.88 -12.44
CA THR A 340 12.58 -2.82 -11.43
C THR A 340 13.11 -3.13 -10.04
N LEU A 341 13.80 -4.24 -9.88
CA LEU A 341 14.32 -4.65 -8.57
C LEU A 341 15.36 -3.65 -8.05
N GLY A 342 16.28 -3.23 -8.89
CA GLY A 342 17.28 -2.23 -8.52
C GLY A 342 16.65 -0.91 -8.08
N LEU A 343 15.63 -0.46 -8.79
CA LEU A 343 14.94 0.78 -8.49
C LEU A 343 14.10 0.67 -7.20
N LEU A 344 13.41 -0.46 -6.99
CA LEU A 344 12.68 -0.71 -5.74
C LEU A 344 13.63 -0.77 -4.53
N ALA A 345 14.81 -1.37 -4.67
CA ALA A 345 15.83 -1.37 -3.63
C ALA A 345 16.32 0.06 -3.28
N LEU A 346 16.55 0.90 -4.29
CA LEU A 346 16.94 2.31 -4.07
C LEU A 346 15.80 3.12 -3.42
N MET A 347 14.56 2.89 -3.85
CA MET A 347 13.37 3.54 -3.28
C MET A 347 13.17 3.19 -1.80
N ALA A 348 13.30 1.91 -1.44
CA ALA A 348 13.20 1.46 -0.05
C ALA A 348 14.24 2.14 0.84
N ARG A 349 15.49 2.22 0.37
CA ARG A 349 16.59 2.92 1.07
C ARG A 349 16.39 4.42 1.22
N ALA A 350 15.62 5.03 0.34
CA ALA A 350 15.31 6.46 0.40
C ALA A 350 14.04 6.77 1.22
N GLY A 351 13.43 5.77 1.85
CA GLY A 351 12.20 5.93 2.61
C GLY A 351 10.96 6.16 1.73
N LEU A 352 10.99 5.68 0.48
CA LEU A 352 9.86 5.77 -0.44
C LEU A 352 9.00 4.49 -0.37
N TYR A 353 7.70 4.64 -0.51
CA TYR A 353 6.78 3.52 -0.68
C TYR A 353 7.00 2.84 -2.03
N LEU A 354 6.73 1.53 -2.08
CA LEU A 354 6.95 0.72 -3.27
C LEU A 354 5.63 0.35 -3.96
N PRO A 355 5.57 0.34 -5.30
CA PRO A 355 4.40 -0.09 -6.06
C PRO A 355 4.27 -1.63 -6.06
N VAL A 356 3.95 -2.19 -4.91
CA VAL A 356 3.81 -3.64 -4.64
C VAL A 356 2.54 -3.89 -3.81
N LYS A 357 2.20 -5.16 -3.54
CA LYS A 357 1.10 -5.53 -2.64
C LYS A 357 1.50 -5.40 -1.17
N LYS A 358 0.55 -5.07 -0.27
CA LYS A 358 0.79 -4.81 1.17
C LYS A 358 1.52 -5.92 1.94
N SER A 359 1.47 -7.17 1.48
CA SER A 359 2.14 -8.30 2.13
C SER A 359 3.58 -8.51 1.65
N SER A 360 4.18 -7.52 0.99
CA SER A 360 5.55 -7.60 0.46
C SER A 360 6.59 -7.19 1.49
N MET A 361 7.81 -7.75 1.38
CA MET A 361 9.01 -7.33 2.10
C MET A 361 10.24 -7.41 1.19
N ILE A 362 11.23 -6.57 1.46
CA ILE A 362 12.46 -6.48 0.67
C ILE A 362 13.69 -6.52 1.58
N PRO A 363 14.78 -7.25 1.20
CA PRO A 363 16.05 -7.16 1.91
C PRO A 363 16.62 -5.75 1.80
N PHE A 364 17.32 -5.34 2.85
CA PHE A 364 18.11 -4.11 2.79
C PHE A 364 19.44 -4.38 2.09
N PHE A 365 19.69 -3.67 1.01
CA PHE A 365 20.93 -3.74 0.25
C PHE A 365 21.72 -2.46 0.44
N PRO A 366 22.79 -2.42 1.25
CA PRO A 366 23.54 -1.18 1.51
C PRO A 366 24.15 -0.58 0.24
N LYS A 367 24.51 -1.41 -0.72
CA LYS A 367 25.02 -0.98 -2.03
C LYS A 367 24.31 -1.70 -3.16
N VAL A 368 24.07 -1.00 -4.26
CA VAL A 368 23.46 -1.53 -5.48
C VAL A 368 24.37 -1.22 -6.65
N TYR A 369 24.84 -2.27 -7.31
CA TYR A 369 25.68 -2.18 -8.51
C TYR A 369 24.89 -2.70 -9.71
N SER A 370 25.10 -2.10 -10.87
CA SER A 370 24.45 -2.53 -12.10
C SER A 370 25.35 -2.41 -13.30
N ASP A 371 25.34 -3.43 -14.15
CA ASP A 371 25.80 -3.37 -15.53
C ASP A 371 24.60 -3.73 -16.41
N ILE A 372 23.80 -2.72 -16.77
CA ILE A 372 22.55 -2.83 -17.52
C ILE A 372 22.59 -1.83 -18.67
N GLY A 373 22.19 -2.28 -19.86
CA GLY A 373 22.01 -1.44 -21.04
C GLY A 373 23.08 -1.67 -22.10
N ASP A 374 22.64 -1.62 -23.37
CA ASP A 374 23.51 -1.60 -24.55
C ASP A 374 24.15 -0.23 -24.67
N ASP A 375 25.46 -0.15 -24.50
CA ASP A 375 26.25 0.98 -24.98
C ASP A 375 26.29 0.94 -26.53
N GLN A 376 25.14 1.15 -27.19
CA GLN A 376 25.02 1.24 -28.65
C GLN A 376 25.61 2.55 -29.20
N ASN A 377 26.69 3.03 -28.61
CA ASN A 377 27.46 4.11 -29.20
C ASN A 377 28.30 3.52 -30.35
N ILE A 378 27.79 3.69 -31.58
CA ILE A 378 28.26 3.13 -32.87
C ILE A 378 29.77 3.40 -33.15
N GLN A 379 30.43 4.29 -32.40
CA GLN A 379 31.82 4.68 -32.63
C GLN A 379 32.88 3.80 -31.97
N LEU A 380 32.50 2.81 -31.13
CA LEU A 380 33.48 2.00 -30.37
C LEU A 380 33.18 0.47 -30.39
N LYS A 381 32.98 -0.13 -31.56
CA LYS A 381 32.70 -1.56 -31.72
C LYS A 381 33.74 -2.53 -31.17
N LEU A 382 34.92 -2.10 -30.83
CA LEU A 382 35.97 -2.90 -30.09
C LEU A 382 35.85 -2.71 -28.55
N SER A 383 34.87 -1.94 -28.08
CA SER A 383 34.76 -1.50 -26.69
C SER A 383 33.61 -2.13 -25.88
N THR A 384 32.66 -2.82 -26.48
CA THR A 384 31.50 -3.32 -25.73
C THR A 384 31.93 -4.38 -24.69
N PHE A 385 32.58 -5.46 -25.09
CA PHE A 385 33.05 -6.50 -24.16
C PHE A 385 34.02 -5.94 -23.12
N SER A 386 35.06 -5.19 -23.59
CA SER A 386 36.04 -4.57 -22.69
C SER A 386 35.42 -3.51 -21.77
N GLY A 387 34.37 -2.81 -22.22
CA GLY A 387 33.62 -1.86 -21.41
C GLY A 387 32.83 -2.52 -20.29
N HIS A 388 32.06 -3.57 -20.62
CA HIS A 388 31.34 -4.38 -19.64
C HIS A 388 32.32 -5.04 -18.66
N LEU A 389 33.41 -5.64 -19.16
CA LEU A 389 34.40 -6.29 -18.30
C LEU A 389 35.05 -5.32 -17.31
N LYS A 390 35.36 -4.08 -17.71
CA LYS A 390 35.87 -3.06 -16.79
C LYS A 390 34.88 -2.72 -15.69
N LYS A 391 33.57 -2.60 -16.03
CA LYS A 391 32.52 -2.36 -15.04
C LYS A 391 32.41 -3.55 -14.07
N ILE A 392 32.47 -4.79 -14.61
CA ILE A 392 32.41 -6.02 -13.78
C ILE A 392 33.65 -6.09 -12.85
N ILE A 393 34.84 -5.80 -13.34
CA ILE A 393 36.06 -5.73 -12.50
C ILE A 393 35.87 -4.72 -11.38
N HIS A 394 35.38 -3.50 -11.72
CA HIS A 394 35.10 -2.49 -10.71
C HIS A 394 34.09 -2.98 -9.67
N ILE A 395 33.03 -3.70 -10.07
CA ILE A 395 32.04 -4.30 -9.16
C ILE A 395 32.73 -5.31 -8.24
N LEU A 396 33.53 -6.25 -8.81
CA LEU A 396 34.21 -7.32 -8.06
C LEU A 396 35.20 -6.79 -7.02
N ASP A 397 35.84 -5.64 -7.32
CA ASP A 397 36.80 -4.98 -6.44
C ASP A 397 36.14 -4.20 -5.27
N HIS A 398 34.88 -3.75 -5.44
CA HIS A 398 34.22 -2.85 -4.48
C HIS A 398 32.97 -3.43 -3.82
N VAL A 399 32.54 -4.63 -4.21
CA VAL A 399 31.34 -5.27 -3.69
C VAL A 399 31.62 -5.85 -2.30
N ASP A 400 30.68 -5.56 -1.38
CA ASP A 400 30.69 -6.09 -0.02
C ASP A 400 29.53 -7.09 0.16
N ALA A 401 29.64 -7.93 1.20
CA ALA A 401 28.58 -8.85 1.57
C ALA A 401 27.26 -8.09 1.80
N GLY A 402 26.14 -8.65 1.31
CA GLY A 402 24.81 -8.02 1.39
C GLY A 402 24.54 -6.97 0.30
N SER A 403 25.49 -6.67 -0.60
CA SER A 403 25.25 -5.83 -1.77
C SER A 403 24.31 -6.52 -2.78
N LEU A 404 23.62 -5.71 -3.60
CA LEU A 404 22.86 -6.18 -4.77
C LEU A 404 23.64 -5.89 -6.04
N VAL A 405 23.83 -6.92 -6.88
CA VAL A 405 24.49 -6.83 -8.18
C VAL A 405 23.51 -7.24 -9.27
N LEU A 406 23.35 -6.38 -10.28
CA LEU A 406 22.42 -6.57 -11.40
C LEU A 406 23.22 -6.60 -12.71
N LEU A 407 23.24 -7.75 -13.37
CA LEU A 407 24.02 -7.98 -14.59
C LEU A 407 23.09 -8.33 -15.74
N ASP A 408 23.12 -7.55 -16.80
CA ASP A 408 22.34 -7.84 -18.00
C ASP A 408 23.24 -8.46 -19.06
N GLU A 409 22.83 -9.61 -19.60
CA GLU A 409 23.50 -10.33 -20.67
C GLU A 409 25.00 -10.62 -20.42
N LEU A 410 25.33 -11.12 -19.22
CA LEU A 410 26.68 -11.39 -18.79
C LEU A 410 27.41 -12.34 -19.76
N GLY A 411 28.60 -11.92 -20.26
CA GLY A 411 29.47 -12.71 -21.12
C GLY A 411 29.23 -12.59 -22.63
N ILE A 412 28.28 -11.75 -23.06
CA ILE A 412 28.00 -11.49 -24.47
C ILE A 412 29.15 -10.69 -25.12
N ALA A 413 29.27 -10.81 -26.43
CA ALA A 413 30.27 -10.17 -27.29
C ALA A 413 31.69 -10.82 -27.30
N THR A 414 31.79 -12.08 -26.86
CA THR A 414 32.98 -12.93 -27.06
C THR A 414 32.55 -14.33 -27.59
N ASP A 415 33.51 -15.27 -27.68
CA ASP A 415 33.13 -16.66 -27.97
C ASP A 415 32.13 -17.20 -26.95
N PRO A 416 31.06 -17.86 -27.38
CA PRO A 416 29.99 -18.30 -26.49
C PRO A 416 30.44 -19.26 -25.37
N GLU A 417 31.40 -20.13 -25.64
CA GLU A 417 31.92 -21.09 -24.64
C GLU A 417 32.79 -20.38 -23.61
N GLU A 418 33.71 -19.50 -24.09
CA GLU A 418 34.55 -18.67 -23.20
C GLU A 418 33.70 -17.69 -22.37
N GLY A 419 32.73 -17.04 -23.00
CA GLY A 419 31.82 -16.12 -22.33
C GLY A 419 31.01 -16.79 -21.22
N ALA A 420 30.51 -18.00 -21.49
CA ALA A 420 29.78 -18.79 -20.51
C ALA A 420 30.66 -19.24 -19.33
N ALA A 421 31.85 -19.70 -19.59
CA ALA A 421 32.83 -20.12 -18.56
C ALA A 421 33.26 -18.94 -17.67
N LEU A 422 33.49 -17.77 -18.27
CA LEU A 422 33.82 -16.55 -17.53
C LEU A 422 32.63 -16.09 -16.67
N ALA A 423 31.42 -16.12 -17.22
CA ALA A 423 30.20 -15.75 -16.49
C ALA A 423 29.97 -16.68 -15.30
N GLU A 424 30.14 -18.00 -15.46
CA GLU A 424 30.06 -18.97 -14.38
C GLU A 424 31.06 -18.66 -13.26
N ALA A 425 32.34 -18.43 -13.60
CA ALA A 425 33.35 -18.09 -12.62
C ALA A 425 33.04 -16.81 -11.84
N ILE A 426 32.56 -15.76 -12.51
CA ILE A 426 32.16 -14.51 -11.89
C ILE A 426 30.98 -14.74 -10.92
N LEU A 427 29.94 -15.50 -11.30
CA LEU A 427 28.80 -15.79 -10.47
C LEU A 427 29.17 -16.62 -9.22
N LEU A 428 30.09 -17.57 -9.37
CA LEU A 428 30.60 -18.35 -8.24
C LEU A 428 31.42 -17.48 -7.26
N ASP A 429 32.22 -16.52 -7.76
CA ASP A 429 32.96 -15.57 -6.92
C ASP A 429 31.97 -14.65 -6.15
N LEU A 430 31.01 -14.03 -6.83
CA LEU A 430 30.01 -13.18 -6.19
C LEU A 430 29.18 -13.94 -5.11
N LYS A 431 28.83 -15.20 -5.40
CA LYS A 431 28.17 -16.06 -4.41
C LYS A 431 29.06 -16.30 -3.20
N SER A 432 30.37 -16.60 -3.41
CA SER A 432 31.31 -16.85 -2.33
C SER A 432 31.45 -15.64 -1.39
N LYS A 433 31.34 -14.43 -1.94
CA LYS A 433 31.35 -13.15 -1.21
C LYS A 433 30.00 -12.83 -0.54
N ASN A 434 29.02 -13.74 -0.59
CA ASN A 434 27.67 -13.54 -0.03
C ASN A 434 26.93 -12.32 -0.60
N VAL A 435 27.09 -12.08 -1.91
CA VAL A 435 26.48 -10.98 -2.66
C VAL A 435 25.18 -11.47 -3.31
N MET A 436 24.11 -10.68 -3.20
CA MET A 436 22.89 -10.98 -3.93
C MET A 436 23.03 -10.55 -5.38
N THR A 437 22.97 -11.50 -6.31
CA THR A 437 23.20 -11.25 -7.73
C THR A 437 21.98 -11.67 -8.56
N LEU A 438 21.48 -10.78 -9.42
CA LEU A 438 20.54 -11.14 -10.48
C LEU A 438 21.22 -10.96 -11.82
N VAL A 439 21.15 -11.99 -12.64
CA VAL A 439 21.79 -11.99 -13.96
C VAL A 439 20.79 -12.43 -15.03
N SER A 440 20.72 -11.69 -16.12
CA SER A 440 20.05 -12.16 -17.33
C SER A 440 21.05 -12.88 -18.24
N THR A 441 20.64 -13.98 -18.87
CA THR A 441 21.51 -14.74 -19.77
C THR A 441 20.73 -15.56 -20.79
N HIS A 442 21.43 -15.86 -21.91
CA HIS A 442 21.01 -16.83 -22.90
C HIS A 442 21.83 -18.13 -22.83
N TYR A 443 22.89 -18.18 -22.00
CA TYR A 443 23.74 -19.35 -21.91
C TYR A 443 23.07 -20.50 -21.19
N PHE A 444 23.02 -21.65 -21.87
CA PHE A 444 22.42 -22.86 -21.34
C PHE A 444 23.19 -23.42 -20.12
N THR A 445 24.51 -23.33 -20.13
CA THR A 445 25.40 -23.76 -19.03
C THR A 445 25.05 -23.07 -17.71
N LEU A 446 24.70 -21.78 -17.73
CA LEU A 446 24.30 -21.05 -16.54
C LEU A 446 22.92 -21.49 -16.03
N LYS A 447 22.01 -21.90 -16.91
CA LYS A 447 20.70 -22.47 -16.50
C LYS A 447 20.90 -23.80 -15.75
N ILE A 448 21.86 -24.64 -16.20
CA ILE A 448 22.23 -25.89 -15.51
C ILE A 448 22.88 -25.57 -14.15
N LEU A 449 23.79 -24.59 -14.11
CA LEU A 449 24.45 -24.17 -12.88
C LEU A 449 23.42 -23.86 -11.77
N ALA A 450 22.34 -23.16 -12.11
CA ALA A 450 21.30 -22.83 -11.15
C ALA A 450 20.46 -24.03 -10.66
N GLN A 451 20.54 -25.17 -11.33
CA GLN A 451 19.88 -26.39 -10.87
C GLN A 451 20.80 -27.30 -10.06
N THR A 452 22.09 -27.25 -10.36
CA THR A 452 23.07 -28.17 -9.75
C THR A 452 23.76 -27.59 -8.52
N HIS A 453 23.78 -26.28 -8.36
CA HIS A 453 24.49 -25.62 -7.29
C HIS A 453 23.52 -24.99 -6.27
N ALA A 454 23.66 -25.36 -5.00
CA ALA A 454 22.90 -24.71 -3.90
C ALA A 454 23.16 -23.20 -3.87
N GLY A 455 22.13 -22.40 -3.56
CA GLY A 455 22.23 -20.94 -3.51
C GLY A 455 22.02 -20.25 -4.86
N PHE A 456 21.79 -20.99 -5.93
CA PHE A 456 21.34 -20.50 -7.23
C PHE A 456 19.85 -20.79 -7.43
N LEU A 457 19.18 -19.93 -8.19
CA LEU A 457 17.77 -20.07 -8.54
C LEU A 457 17.55 -19.67 -10.00
N ASN A 458 16.89 -20.53 -10.78
CA ASN A 458 16.43 -20.16 -12.11
C ASN A 458 15.14 -19.31 -12.04
N ALA A 459 15.02 -18.37 -12.96
CA ALA A 459 13.79 -17.67 -13.26
C ALA A 459 13.65 -17.53 -14.79
N CYS A 460 12.42 -17.47 -15.28
CA CYS A 460 12.17 -17.25 -16.70
C CYS A 460 11.08 -16.22 -16.94
N THR A 461 11.19 -15.51 -18.06
CA THR A 461 10.12 -14.69 -18.58
C THR A 461 9.14 -15.56 -19.35
N GLU A 462 7.87 -15.48 -18.99
CA GLU A 462 6.81 -16.23 -19.69
C GLU A 462 6.61 -15.64 -21.09
N PHE A 463 6.43 -16.53 -22.06
CA PHE A 463 6.16 -16.18 -23.45
C PHE A 463 4.96 -16.99 -23.93
N ASP A 464 3.96 -16.31 -24.44
CA ASP A 464 2.78 -16.97 -24.98
C ASP A 464 3.10 -17.49 -26.39
N LEU A 465 3.14 -18.81 -26.52
CA LEU A 465 3.40 -19.49 -27.80
C LEU A 465 2.21 -19.40 -28.75
N ASP A 466 1.00 -19.14 -28.25
CA ASP A 466 -0.20 -19.06 -29.09
C ASP A 466 -0.35 -17.69 -29.74
N THR A 467 -0.04 -16.63 -29.01
CA THR A 467 -0.07 -15.25 -29.52
C THR A 467 1.28 -14.74 -30.03
N LEU A 468 2.39 -15.47 -29.81
CA LEU A 468 3.78 -15.07 -30.04
C LEU A 468 4.13 -13.72 -29.40
N SER A 469 3.55 -13.46 -28.25
CA SER A 469 3.78 -12.21 -27.53
C SER A 469 4.32 -12.48 -26.13
N PRO A 470 5.17 -11.59 -25.62
CA PRO A 470 5.62 -11.67 -24.24
C PRO A 470 4.46 -11.35 -23.30
N THR A 471 4.26 -12.18 -22.29
CA THR A 471 3.30 -11.89 -21.21
C THR A 471 3.90 -10.93 -20.18
N TYR A 472 5.22 -10.71 -20.21
CA TYR A 472 6.00 -9.95 -19.24
C TYR A 472 5.94 -10.51 -17.81
N ARG A 473 5.43 -11.73 -17.62
CA ARG A 473 5.42 -12.40 -16.33
C ARG A 473 6.73 -13.12 -16.06
N LEU A 474 7.18 -13.08 -14.81
CA LEU A 474 8.37 -13.76 -14.33
C LEU A 474 7.97 -15.01 -13.51
N ILE A 475 8.59 -16.15 -13.82
CA ILE A 475 8.32 -17.42 -13.16
C ILE A 475 9.62 -17.91 -12.53
N PHE A 476 9.61 -18.15 -11.22
CA PHE A 476 10.74 -18.64 -10.46
C PHE A 476 10.78 -20.17 -10.39
N GLY A 477 11.99 -20.72 -10.30
CA GLY A 477 12.23 -22.15 -10.16
C GLY A 477 12.24 -22.93 -11.47
N ALA A 478 12.08 -22.24 -12.62
CA ALA A 478 12.16 -22.87 -13.94
C ALA A 478 13.11 -22.11 -14.87
N PRO A 479 13.94 -22.77 -15.68
CA PRO A 479 14.72 -22.13 -16.74
C PRO A 479 13.80 -21.79 -17.95
N GLY A 480 14.09 -20.70 -18.66
CA GLY A 480 13.32 -20.29 -19.84
C GLY A 480 13.63 -21.13 -21.08
N GLN A 481 12.62 -21.37 -21.89
CA GLN A 481 12.75 -22.03 -23.18
C GLN A 481 13.21 -21.06 -24.28
N SER A 482 13.92 -21.60 -25.28
CA SER A 482 14.29 -20.86 -26.47
C SER A 482 13.14 -20.96 -27.50
N ALA A 483 12.49 -19.85 -27.80
CA ALA A 483 11.32 -19.80 -28.70
C ALA A 483 11.68 -19.42 -30.15
N ALA A 484 12.99 -19.31 -30.50
CA ALA A 484 13.41 -18.76 -31.78
C ALA A 484 12.90 -19.56 -33.01
N ILE A 485 12.98 -20.88 -32.97
CA ILE A 485 12.52 -21.74 -34.08
C ILE A 485 10.97 -21.68 -34.24
N ASN A 486 10.25 -21.73 -33.12
CA ASN A 486 8.79 -21.62 -33.13
C ASN A 486 8.32 -20.24 -33.61
N THR A 487 9.04 -19.19 -33.21
CA THR A 487 8.78 -17.81 -33.71
C THR A 487 9.05 -17.69 -35.19
N ALA A 488 10.15 -18.27 -35.69
CA ALA A 488 10.47 -18.27 -37.15
C ALA A 488 9.43 -19.03 -37.98
N GLU A 489 8.94 -20.18 -37.49
CA GLU A 489 7.89 -20.96 -38.10
C GLU A 489 6.60 -20.14 -38.28
N ARG A 490 6.17 -19.45 -37.24
CA ARG A 490 4.94 -18.66 -37.29
C ARG A 490 5.09 -17.34 -38.06
N LEU A 491 6.29 -16.80 -38.15
CA LEU A 491 6.59 -15.66 -39.03
C LEU A 491 6.63 -16.04 -40.52
N GLY A 492 6.43 -17.32 -40.81
CA GLY A 492 6.28 -17.81 -42.18
C GLY A 492 7.61 -18.25 -42.85
N LEU A 493 8.65 -18.58 -42.06
CA LEU A 493 9.84 -19.21 -42.62
C LEU A 493 9.47 -20.55 -43.22
N GLN A 494 10.08 -20.90 -44.37
CA GLN A 494 9.79 -22.13 -45.09
C GLN A 494 9.95 -23.37 -44.18
N GLN A 495 8.97 -24.28 -44.21
CA GLN A 495 8.92 -25.46 -43.34
C GLN A 495 10.19 -26.34 -43.47
N SER A 496 10.73 -26.45 -44.69
CA SER A 496 11.98 -27.20 -44.94
C SER A 496 13.18 -26.65 -44.15
N ILE A 497 13.24 -25.31 -43.96
CA ILE A 497 14.30 -24.65 -43.18
C ILE A 497 14.05 -24.88 -41.70
N ILE A 498 12.78 -24.81 -41.27
CA ILE A 498 12.39 -25.07 -39.86
C ILE A 498 12.74 -26.51 -39.49
N ASP A 499 12.40 -27.49 -40.33
CA ASP A 499 12.69 -28.90 -40.08
C ASP A 499 14.21 -29.18 -40.04
N GLN A 500 14.98 -28.54 -40.94
CA GLN A 500 16.43 -28.61 -40.88
C GLN A 500 16.98 -27.98 -39.59
N ALA A 501 16.45 -26.80 -39.19
CA ALA A 501 16.89 -26.15 -37.96
C ALA A 501 16.59 -26.98 -36.71
N ARG A 502 15.38 -27.60 -36.65
CA ARG A 502 15.03 -28.55 -35.59
C ARG A 502 15.97 -29.76 -35.54
N ASN A 503 16.25 -30.37 -36.70
CA ASN A 503 17.17 -31.53 -36.79
C ASN A 503 18.58 -31.16 -36.36
N LEU A 504 19.10 -30.00 -36.78
CA LEU A 504 20.43 -29.53 -36.40
C LEU A 504 20.48 -29.17 -34.91
N TYR A 505 19.40 -28.61 -34.36
CA TYR A 505 19.30 -28.30 -32.95
C TYR A 505 19.26 -29.59 -32.13
N GLN A 506 18.38 -30.53 -32.46
CA GLN A 506 18.26 -31.84 -31.79
C GLN A 506 19.54 -32.70 -31.89
N ALA A 507 20.31 -32.58 -32.97
CA ALA A 507 21.57 -33.28 -33.12
C ALA A 507 22.67 -32.74 -32.16
N LYS A 508 22.57 -31.49 -31.70
CA LYS A 508 23.44 -30.86 -30.70
C LYS A 508 22.91 -31.01 -29.28
N GLU A 509 21.64 -31.31 -29.10
CA GLU A 509 21.00 -31.40 -27.77
C GLU A 509 21.47 -32.66 -27.01
N ASN A 510 22.07 -32.46 -25.87
CA ASN A 510 22.26 -33.49 -24.86
C ASN A 510 20.93 -33.84 -24.18
N ARG A 511 20.75 -35.10 -23.77
CA ARG A 511 19.59 -35.61 -23.02
C ARG A 511 19.18 -34.73 -21.81
N ALA A 512 20.09 -33.92 -21.28
CA ALA A 512 19.84 -32.99 -20.17
C ALA A 512 18.94 -31.80 -20.56
N GLU A 513 19.02 -31.30 -21.81
CA GLU A 513 18.22 -30.20 -22.32
C GLU A 513 16.74 -30.59 -22.42
N ASN A 514 16.46 -31.72 -23.02
CA ASN A 514 15.10 -32.26 -23.17
C ASN A 514 14.42 -32.51 -21.80
N LEU A 515 15.18 -33.02 -20.80
CA LEU A 515 14.68 -33.23 -19.46
C LEU A 515 14.38 -31.90 -18.74
N LEU A 516 15.20 -30.88 -18.98
CA LEU A 516 15.01 -29.55 -18.43
C LEU A 516 13.80 -28.83 -19.05
N GLU A 517 13.57 -29.00 -20.34
CA GLU A 517 12.40 -28.47 -21.04
C GLU A 517 11.11 -29.11 -20.55
N ASP A 518 11.09 -30.43 -20.38
CA ASP A 518 9.92 -31.15 -19.85
C ASP A 518 9.62 -30.74 -18.39
N LEU A 519 10.65 -30.61 -17.54
CA LEU A 519 10.48 -30.12 -16.16
C LEU A 519 9.97 -28.66 -16.14
N THR A 520 10.46 -27.83 -17.04
CA THR A 520 10.01 -26.45 -17.18
C THR A 520 8.54 -26.38 -17.56
N ARG A 521 8.11 -27.18 -18.55
CA ARG A 521 6.72 -27.24 -18.99
C ARG A 521 5.80 -27.70 -17.85
N GLN A 522 6.15 -28.78 -17.15
CA GLN A 522 5.38 -29.25 -16.00
C GLN A 522 5.29 -28.22 -14.88
N ARG A 523 6.38 -27.46 -14.64
CA ARG A 523 6.40 -26.40 -13.62
C ARG A 523 5.52 -25.22 -14.01
N LEU A 524 5.49 -24.86 -15.29
CA LEU A 524 4.63 -23.82 -15.84
C LEU A 524 3.14 -24.18 -15.71
N GLU A 525 2.77 -25.43 -16.06
CA GLU A 525 1.43 -25.96 -15.88
C GLU A 525 1.04 -25.95 -14.40
N PHE A 526 1.89 -26.46 -13.53
CA PHE A 526 1.65 -26.49 -12.09
C PHE A 526 1.46 -25.07 -11.49
N ASN A 527 2.23 -24.10 -11.94
CA ASN A 527 2.08 -22.72 -11.46
C ASN A 527 0.79 -22.07 -11.97
N ARG A 528 0.34 -22.38 -13.20
CA ARG A 528 -0.97 -21.95 -13.72
C ARG A 528 -2.11 -22.52 -12.89
N ASP A 529 -2.06 -23.83 -12.63
CA ASP A 529 -3.07 -24.50 -11.80
C ASP A 529 -3.11 -23.92 -10.40
N GLN A 530 -1.94 -23.61 -9.81
CA GLN A 530 -1.87 -22.95 -8.51
C GLN A 530 -2.46 -21.53 -8.51
N GLU A 531 -2.26 -20.76 -9.57
CA GLU A 531 -2.84 -19.42 -9.70
C GLU A 531 -4.37 -19.49 -9.87
N GLU A 532 -4.88 -20.43 -10.68
CA GLU A 532 -6.32 -20.68 -10.84
C GLU A 532 -6.97 -21.08 -9.52
N ILE A 533 -6.40 -22.06 -8.81
CA ILE A 533 -6.86 -22.50 -7.49
C ILE A 533 -6.85 -21.33 -6.48
N LYS A 534 -5.84 -20.45 -6.54
CA LYS A 534 -5.75 -19.30 -5.66
C LYS A 534 -6.83 -18.26 -5.96
N GLN A 535 -7.12 -18.01 -7.25
CA GLN A 535 -8.20 -17.10 -7.66
C GLN A 535 -9.57 -17.65 -7.23
N GLU A 536 -9.84 -18.94 -7.50
CA GLU A 536 -11.07 -19.60 -7.05
C GLU A 536 -11.23 -19.57 -5.53
N LYS A 537 -10.14 -19.72 -4.79
CA LYS A 537 -10.15 -19.63 -3.32
C LYS A 537 -10.48 -18.21 -2.85
N GLU A 538 -9.86 -17.18 -3.44
CA GLU A 538 -10.15 -15.78 -3.11
C GLU A 538 -11.61 -15.41 -3.45
N GLU A 539 -12.15 -15.87 -4.59
CA GLU A 539 -13.56 -15.71 -4.94
C GLU A 539 -14.48 -16.44 -3.94
N THR A 540 -14.12 -17.67 -3.58
CA THR A 540 -14.89 -18.46 -2.60
C THR A 540 -14.90 -17.79 -1.23
N GLU A 541 -13.78 -17.26 -0.77
CA GLU A 541 -13.68 -16.52 0.51
C GLU A 541 -14.51 -15.23 0.49
N THR A 542 -14.57 -14.51 -0.64
CA THR A 542 -15.42 -13.33 -0.79
C THR A 542 -16.89 -13.68 -0.74
N LEU A 543 -17.31 -14.72 -1.49
CA LEU A 543 -18.69 -15.23 -1.48
C LEU A 543 -19.13 -15.73 -0.10
N VAL A 544 -18.25 -16.44 0.61
CA VAL A 544 -18.51 -16.90 1.99
C VAL A 544 -18.67 -15.71 2.94
N ARG A 545 -17.88 -14.66 2.74
CA ARG A 545 -18.00 -13.42 3.56
C ARG A 545 -19.31 -12.71 3.31
N GLU A 546 -19.72 -12.58 2.05
CA GLU A 546 -21.00 -11.98 1.67
C GLU A 546 -22.19 -12.81 2.20
N GLN A 547 -22.11 -14.13 2.07
CA GLN A 547 -23.12 -15.04 2.61
C GLN A 547 -23.26 -14.91 4.14
N ARG A 548 -22.15 -14.78 4.88
CA ARG A 548 -22.19 -14.54 6.33
C ARG A 548 -22.87 -13.24 6.69
N ILE A 549 -22.56 -12.16 5.96
CA ILE A 549 -23.16 -10.83 6.19
C ILE A 549 -24.66 -10.89 5.90
N LEU A 550 -25.07 -11.52 4.80
CA LEU A 550 -26.47 -11.68 4.42
C LEU A 550 -27.24 -12.51 5.45
N THR A 551 -26.66 -13.63 5.88
CA THR A 551 -27.24 -14.53 6.89
C THR A 551 -27.42 -13.81 8.24
N GLN A 552 -26.45 -12.96 8.61
CA GLN A 552 -26.56 -12.18 9.84
C GLN A 552 -27.69 -11.11 9.73
N ARG A 553 -27.81 -10.44 8.61
CA ARG A 553 -28.91 -9.48 8.36
C ARG A 553 -30.29 -10.15 8.44
N LEU A 554 -30.45 -11.30 7.79
CA LEU A 554 -31.71 -12.07 7.83
C LEU A 554 -32.06 -12.49 9.27
N ARG A 555 -31.06 -12.91 10.07
CA ARG A 555 -31.29 -13.26 11.48
C ARG A 555 -31.70 -12.06 12.33
N ASP A 556 -31.14 -10.90 12.06
CA ASP A 556 -31.51 -9.67 12.78
C ASP A 556 -32.89 -9.19 12.37
N GLU A 557 -33.26 -9.24 11.07
CA GLU A 557 -34.60 -8.93 10.58
C GLU A 557 -35.65 -9.90 11.15
N GLU A 558 -35.32 -11.21 11.22
CA GLU A 558 -36.20 -12.19 11.83
C GLU A 558 -36.45 -11.95 13.32
N LYS A 559 -35.39 -11.60 14.08
CA LYS A 559 -35.50 -11.20 15.49
C LYS A 559 -36.39 -9.96 15.71
N ASP A 560 -36.22 -8.97 14.84
CA ASP A 560 -37.04 -7.74 14.91
C ASP A 560 -38.49 -8.00 14.50
N PHE A 561 -38.70 -8.85 13.51
CA PHE A 561 -40.06 -9.30 13.15
C PHE A 561 -40.75 -10.04 14.30
N GLN A 562 -40.05 -10.98 14.94
CA GLN A 562 -40.57 -11.71 16.10
C GLN A 562 -40.86 -10.77 17.30
N LYS A 563 -39.96 -9.84 17.58
CA LYS A 563 -40.19 -8.80 18.63
C LYS A 563 -41.42 -7.94 18.33
N ASN A 564 -41.60 -7.52 17.11
CA ASN A 564 -42.74 -6.68 16.70
C ASN A 564 -44.05 -7.48 16.73
N LYS A 565 -44.04 -8.75 16.30
CA LYS A 565 -45.20 -9.64 16.38
C LYS A 565 -45.58 -9.88 17.83
N THR A 566 -44.63 -10.10 18.74
CA THR A 566 -44.87 -10.30 20.16
C THR A 566 -45.42 -9.03 20.85
N LYS A 567 -44.86 -7.86 20.47
CA LYS A 567 -45.39 -6.56 20.96
C LYS A 567 -46.81 -6.28 20.51
N LYS A 568 -47.20 -6.57 19.24
CA LYS A 568 -48.55 -6.46 18.72
C LYS A 568 -49.51 -7.38 19.46
N LEU A 569 -49.14 -8.65 19.63
CA LEU A 569 -49.96 -9.62 20.34
C LEU A 569 -50.19 -9.22 21.82
N GLN A 570 -49.14 -8.73 22.49
CA GLN A 570 -49.26 -8.23 23.87
C GLN A 570 -50.14 -6.98 23.96
N ALA A 571 -50.14 -6.09 22.97
CA ALA A 571 -50.99 -4.91 22.91
C ALA A 571 -52.46 -5.31 22.72
N GLU A 572 -52.74 -6.26 21.80
CA GLU A 572 -54.09 -6.78 21.58
C GLU A 572 -54.65 -7.51 22.82
N VAL A 573 -53.83 -8.32 23.49
CA VAL A 573 -54.20 -8.98 24.75
C VAL A 573 -54.49 -7.96 25.87
N ARG A 574 -53.69 -6.87 25.95
CA ARG A 574 -53.93 -5.79 26.89
C ARG A 574 -55.22 -5.02 26.59
N ALA A 575 -55.50 -4.75 25.31
CA ALA A 575 -56.75 -4.09 24.88
C ALA A 575 -57.97 -4.97 25.21
N GLY A 576 -57.95 -6.26 24.87
CA GLY A 576 -58.99 -7.22 25.20
C GLY A 576 -59.22 -7.35 26.72
N LYS A 577 -58.16 -7.37 27.54
CA LYS A 577 -58.29 -7.35 29.02
C LYS A 577 -58.89 -6.05 29.57
N ALA A 578 -58.61 -4.90 28.95
CA ALA A 578 -59.18 -3.63 29.30
C ALA A 578 -60.69 -3.56 28.99
N GLU A 579 -61.09 -4.15 27.85
CA GLU A 579 -62.48 -4.25 27.41
C GLU A 579 -63.31 -5.18 28.30
N ILE A 580 -62.75 -6.34 28.65
CA ILE A 580 -63.35 -7.27 29.63
C ILE A 580 -63.52 -6.58 30.99
N ARG A 581 -62.52 -5.81 31.45
CA ARG A 581 -62.63 -5.05 32.70
C ARG A 581 -63.71 -3.99 32.66
N LYS A 582 -63.92 -3.30 31.53
CA LYS A 582 -65.01 -2.33 31.32
C LYS A 582 -66.37 -3.03 31.38
N MET A 583 -66.52 -4.21 30.72
CA MET A 583 -67.73 -5.02 30.78
C MET A 583 -68.06 -5.49 32.20
N ILE A 584 -67.06 -5.96 32.96
CA ILE A 584 -67.23 -6.34 34.38
C ILE A 584 -67.64 -5.14 35.24
N GLN A 585 -67.16 -3.92 34.97
CA GLN A 585 -67.53 -2.73 35.68
C GLN A 585 -68.97 -2.33 35.36
N GLN A 586 -69.43 -2.55 34.13
CA GLN A 586 -70.87 -2.29 33.77
C GLN A 586 -71.85 -3.28 34.40
N ILE A 587 -71.40 -4.56 34.61
CA ILE A 587 -72.19 -5.62 35.26
C ILE A 587 -72.27 -5.43 36.82
N LYS A 588 -71.33 -4.70 37.42
CA LYS A 588 -71.27 -4.42 38.86
C LYS A 588 -72.49 -3.56 39.36
N GLY A 589 -73.40 -3.19 38.47
CA GLY A 589 -74.65 -2.52 38.82
C GLY A 589 -75.82 -3.47 39.20
N GLU A 590 -75.70 -4.79 38.99
CA GLU A 590 -76.69 -5.80 39.32
C GLU A 590 -76.23 -6.74 40.46
N LYS A 591 -77.08 -7.00 41.47
CA LYS A 591 -76.85 -7.67 42.71
C LYS A 591 -76.80 -9.22 42.54
N ASP A 592 -75.68 -9.80 42.07
CA ASP A 592 -75.47 -11.25 42.14
C ASP A 592 -73.96 -11.60 42.39
N LEU A 593 -73.59 -11.48 43.65
CA LEU A 593 -72.21 -11.60 44.16
C LEU A 593 -71.50 -12.98 43.95
N PRO A 594 -72.17 -14.17 43.93
CA PRO A 594 -71.42 -15.46 43.76
C PRO A 594 -71.00 -15.75 42.35
N LYS A 595 -71.65 -15.27 41.33
CA LYS A 595 -71.28 -15.49 39.92
C LYS A 595 -70.02 -14.65 39.48
N ILE A 596 -69.96 -13.42 40.01
CA ILE A 596 -68.90 -12.47 39.73
C ILE A 596 -67.57 -12.96 40.25
N ARG A 597 -67.52 -13.53 41.46
CA ARG A 597 -66.27 -14.14 42.05
C ARG A 597 -65.74 -15.39 41.29
N LYS A 598 -66.63 -16.14 40.64
CA LYS A 598 -66.20 -17.29 39.82
C LYS A 598 -65.53 -16.89 38.50
N VAL A 599 -66.01 -15.82 37.89
CA VAL A 599 -65.46 -15.23 36.67
C VAL A 599 -64.15 -14.50 36.97
N GLU A 600 -64.07 -13.76 38.07
CA GLU A 600 -62.76 -13.14 38.49
C GLU A 600 -61.65 -14.19 38.75
N LYS A 601 -62.00 -15.32 39.36
CA LYS A 601 -61.05 -16.42 39.62
C LYS A 601 -60.60 -17.12 38.32
N GLN A 602 -61.48 -17.24 37.30
CA GLN A 602 -61.15 -17.76 35.99
C GLN A 602 -60.28 -16.77 35.19
N ILE A 603 -60.51 -15.48 35.27
CA ILE A 603 -59.69 -14.46 34.63
C ILE A 603 -58.32 -14.33 35.31
N GLN A 604 -58.24 -14.51 36.63
CA GLN A 604 -56.95 -14.53 37.33
C GLN A 604 -56.13 -15.80 37.01
N SER A 605 -56.77 -16.94 36.80
CA SER A 605 -56.06 -18.17 36.37
C SER A 605 -55.57 -18.07 34.90
N MET A 606 -56.27 -17.36 34.02
CA MET A 606 -55.81 -17.05 32.67
C MET A 606 -54.64 -16.06 32.64
N ASN A 607 -54.41 -15.29 33.71
CA ASN A 607 -53.31 -14.35 33.84
C ASN A 607 -51.98 -15.02 34.24
N GLN A 608 -51.99 -16.29 34.65
CA GLN A 608 -50.83 -17.06 35.12
C GLN A 608 -50.32 -18.08 34.09
N MET A 609 -50.89 -18.18 32.92
CA MET A 609 -50.31 -18.95 31.84
C MET A 609 -49.13 -18.19 31.23
N PRO A 610 -47.94 -18.74 31.20
CA PRO A 610 -46.78 -18.13 30.52
C PRO A 610 -47.04 -18.14 29.03
N LEU A 611 -47.14 -16.95 28.44
CA LEU A 611 -47.36 -16.72 27.01
C LEU A 611 -46.09 -16.74 26.20
N SER A 612 -45.16 -17.61 26.46
CA SER A 612 -44.08 -17.92 25.52
C SER A 612 -43.26 -19.16 25.97
N PRO A 613 -43.02 -20.15 25.14
CA PRO A 613 -41.83 -20.96 25.29
C PRO A 613 -40.62 -20.02 25.08
N LYS A 614 -39.59 -20.13 25.90
CA LYS A 614 -38.33 -19.44 25.72
C LYS A 614 -37.78 -19.79 24.32
N VAL A 615 -37.61 -18.80 23.47
CA VAL A 615 -37.16 -18.93 22.10
C VAL A 615 -35.74 -19.48 22.00
N GLU A 616 -35.00 -19.53 23.12
CA GLU A 616 -33.63 -20.02 23.17
C GLU A 616 -33.48 -21.55 23.01
N ASP A 617 -34.56 -22.32 23.22
CA ASP A 617 -34.47 -23.81 23.16
C ASP A 617 -34.92 -24.41 21.81
N LEU A 618 -35.45 -23.62 20.87
CA LEU A 618 -35.98 -24.13 19.61
C LEU A 618 -34.93 -24.26 18.49
N GLU A 619 -33.83 -23.49 18.56
CA GLU A 619 -32.79 -23.52 17.54
C GLU A 619 -31.92 -24.80 17.55
N GLU A 620 -32.02 -25.62 18.63
CA GLU A 620 -31.26 -26.87 18.77
C GLU A 620 -31.97 -28.09 18.14
N TRP A 621 -33.24 -27.96 17.74
CA TRP A 621 -34.10 -29.10 17.28
C TRP A 621 -34.29 -29.07 15.75
N THR A 622 -33.23 -29.46 15.04
CA THR A 622 -33.19 -29.35 13.55
C THR A 622 -33.15 -30.70 12.81
N LEU A 623 -32.87 -31.81 13.54
CA LEU A 623 -32.77 -33.14 12.92
C LEU A 623 -34.13 -33.67 12.47
N PRO A 624 -34.27 -34.10 11.18
CA PRO A 624 -35.47 -34.80 10.70
C PRO A 624 -35.67 -36.12 11.49
N VAL A 625 -36.94 -36.50 11.64
CA VAL A 625 -37.30 -37.68 12.46
C VAL A 625 -36.76 -38.99 11.90
N GLU A 626 -36.47 -39.04 10.62
CA GLU A 626 -35.92 -40.19 9.90
C GLU A 626 -34.55 -40.63 10.41
N ASN A 627 -33.81 -39.69 11.00
CA ASN A 627 -32.46 -39.90 11.51
C ASN A 627 -32.41 -40.20 13.04
N LEU A 628 -33.59 -40.43 13.65
CA LEU A 628 -33.72 -40.68 15.08
C LEU A 628 -33.94 -42.15 15.40
N LYS A 629 -33.54 -42.56 16.62
CA LYS A 629 -33.70 -43.93 17.14
C LYS A 629 -34.75 -43.96 18.23
N THR A 630 -35.29 -45.14 18.46
CA THR A 630 -36.19 -45.38 19.62
C THR A 630 -35.48 -44.97 20.93
N GLY A 631 -36.12 -44.12 21.74
CA GLY A 631 -35.58 -43.60 22.97
C GLY A 631 -35.00 -42.17 22.85
N ASP A 632 -34.85 -41.63 21.63
CA ASP A 632 -34.34 -40.26 21.45
C ASP A 632 -35.37 -39.20 21.85
N PRO A 633 -34.94 -38.12 22.49
CA PRO A 633 -35.81 -36.99 22.79
C PRO A 633 -36.23 -36.28 21.49
N VAL A 634 -37.51 -35.98 21.39
CA VAL A 634 -38.09 -35.28 20.23
C VAL A 634 -38.88 -34.04 20.66
N LEU A 635 -38.79 -32.99 19.91
CA LEU A 635 -39.65 -31.82 20.04
C LEU A 635 -40.88 -31.98 19.12
N ILE A 636 -42.08 -31.85 19.69
CA ILE A 636 -43.32 -31.89 18.99
C ILE A 636 -43.69 -30.44 18.60
N LEU A 637 -43.50 -30.09 17.32
CA LEU A 637 -43.65 -28.71 16.79
C LEU A 637 -45.04 -28.10 17.07
N ASN A 638 -46.09 -28.91 16.94
CA ASN A 638 -47.49 -28.44 17.09
C ASN A 638 -47.85 -28.14 18.56
N LEU A 639 -47.11 -28.70 19.52
CA LEU A 639 -47.41 -28.58 20.95
C LEU A 639 -46.29 -27.84 21.69
N GLY A 640 -45.12 -27.58 21.06
CA GLY A 640 -43.99 -26.93 21.71
C GLY A 640 -43.44 -27.69 22.94
N THR A 641 -43.63 -29.02 23.00
CA THR A 641 -43.27 -29.84 24.17
C THR A 641 -42.35 -30.97 23.80
N LEU A 642 -41.48 -31.35 24.73
CA LEU A 642 -40.54 -32.45 24.54
C LEU A 642 -41.20 -33.79 24.87
N GLY A 643 -40.90 -34.80 24.06
CA GLY A 643 -41.28 -36.17 24.24
C GLY A 643 -40.15 -37.14 23.93
N THR A 644 -40.34 -38.41 24.18
CA THR A 644 -39.39 -39.47 23.85
C THR A 644 -40.01 -40.39 22.80
N LEU A 645 -39.27 -40.65 21.70
CA LEU A 645 -39.72 -41.50 20.60
C LEU A 645 -39.77 -42.97 21.07
N LEU A 646 -40.91 -43.63 20.90
CA LEU A 646 -41.13 -45.01 21.36
C LEU A 646 -40.92 -46.08 20.30
N GLU A 647 -40.88 -45.71 19.04
CA GLU A 647 -40.73 -46.63 17.90
C GLU A 647 -39.83 -46.06 16.80
N LEU A 648 -39.23 -46.93 15.97
CA LEU A 648 -38.38 -46.52 14.86
C LEU A 648 -39.21 -45.83 13.75
N PRO A 649 -38.70 -44.76 13.14
CA PRO A 649 -39.43 -43.97 12.15
C PRO A 649 -39.64 -44.63 10.80
N GLU A 650 -38.98 -45.73 10.49
CA GLU A 650 -38.92 -46.43 9.19
C GLU A 650 -40.24 -46.38 8.37
N GLY A 651 -40.40 -45.36 7.53
CA GLY A 651 -41.54 -45.24 6.57
C GLY A 651 -42.91 -44.97 7.21
N LYS A 652 -43.03 -44.78 8.49
CA LYS A 652 -44.31 -44.55 9.20
C LYS A 652 -44.69 -43.06 9.17
N LYS A 653 -45.92 -42.76 8.71
CA LYS A 653 -46.46 -41.39 8.72
C LYS A 653 -46.84 -40.89 10.12
N LYS A 654 -47.09 -41.79 11.11
CA LYS A 654 -47.47 -41.45 12.47
C LYS A 654 -46.63 -42.29 13.42
N LEU A 655 -46.10 -41.64 14.48
CA LEU A 655 -45.16 -42.20 15.44
C LEU A 655 -45.67 -42.02 16.88
N ARG A 656 -45.44 -43.02 17.75
CA ARG A 656 -45.76 -42.95 19.18
C ARG A 656 -44.67 -42.22 19.95
N VAL A 657 -45.05 -41.17 20.66
CA VAL A 657 -44.16 -40.34 21.47
C VAL A 657 -44.70 -40.33 22.91
N LYS A 658 -43.84 -40.53 23.88
CA LYS A 658 -44.15 -40.45 25.31
C LYS A 658 -43.84 -39.08 25.83
N MET A 659 -44.86 -38.38 26.36
CA MET A 659 -44.76 -37.09 27.00
C MET A 659 -45.05 -37.29 28.51
N GLY A 660 -44.04 -37.33 29.35
CA GLY A 660 -44.17 -37.63 30.76
C GLY A 660 -44.88 -38.99 30.95
N ASN A 661 -46.07 -39.04 31.52
CA ASN A 661 -46.87 -40.26 31.73
C ASN A 661 -47.87 -40.58 30.63
N ILE A 662 -47.94 -39.79 29.56
CA ILE A 662 -48.96 -39.96 28.52
C ILE A 662 -48.25 -40.37 27.22
N THR A 663 -48.77 -41.43 26.55
CA THR A 663 -48.32 -41.82 25.23
C THR A 663 -49.27 -41.30 24.16
N THR A 664 -48.80 -40.55 23.22
CA THR A 664 -49.61 -40.00 22.13
C THR A 664 -49.05 -40.43 20.76
N VAL A 665 -49.90 -40.34 19.72
CA VAL A 665 -49.50 -40.62 18.36
C VAL A 665 -49.42 -39.27 17.63
N VAL A 666 -48.24 -38.98 17.09
CA VAL A 666 -47.94 -37.67 16.42
C VAL A 666 -47.49 -37.95 14.98
N GLU A 667 -47.80 -37.03 14.05
CA GLU A 667 -47.30 -37.14 12.71
C GLU A 667 -45.80 -36.94 12.62
N ALA A 668 -45.09 -37.77 11.84
CA ALA A 668 -43.65 -37.73 11.72
C ALA A 668 -43.14 -36.35 11.24
N SER A 669 -43.90 -35.61 10.41
CA SER A 669 -43.58 -34.26 9.92
C SER A 669 -43.55 -33.20 11.04
N ALA A 670 -44.26 -33.45 12.15
CA ALA A 670 -44.34 -32.56 13.31
C ALA A 670 -43.29 -32.83 14.41
N LEU A 671 -42.34 -33.75 14.16
CA LEU A 671 -41.31 -34.10 15.14
C LEU A 671 -39.94 -33.63 14.65
N ARG A 672 -39.11 -33.13 15.57
CA ARG A 672 -37.69 -32.73 15.32
C ARG A 672 -36.81 -33.26 16.45
N GLY A 673 -35.62 -33.72 16.07
CA GLY A 673 -34.56 -34.15 17.01
C GLY A 673 -33.52 -33.05 17.26
N ASN A 674 -32.80 -33.18 18.39
CA ASN A 674 -31.68 -32.27 18.71
C ASN A 674 -30.36 -32.91 18.30
N PRO A 675 -29.55 -32.30 17.42
CA PRO A 675 -28.26 -32.85 16.97
C PRO A 675 -27.22 -33.00 18.09
N ARG A 676 -27.39 -32.25 19.19
CA ARG A 676 -26.45 -32.27 20.34
C ARG A 676 -26.83 -33.33 21.42
N GLN A 677 -28.03 -33.89 21.40
CA GLN A 677 -28.50 -34.89 22.35
C GLN A 677 -28.68 -36.27 21.70
N LYS A 678 -27.64 -36.78 21.08
CA LYS A 678 -27.57 -38.24 20.83
C LYS A 678 -27.36 -38.93 22.14
N SER A 679 -28.17 -39.96 22.42
CA SER A 679 -28.11 -40.80 23.63
C SER A 679 -26.65 -41.02 24.10
N LYS A 680 -26.37 -40.83 25.37
CA LYS A 680 -25.12 -41.21 26.01
C LYS A 680 -24.90 -42.73 25.92
N MET A 681 -24.56 -43.22 24.74
CA MET A 681 -23.70 -44.38 24.61
C MET A 681 -22.26 -43.87 24.66
N PRO A 682 -21.32 -44.55 25.33
CA PRO A 682 -19.98 -44.06 25.49
C PRO A 682 -19.39 -43.86 24.09
N GLU A 683 -19.11 -42.61 23.76
CA GLU A 683 -18.24 -42.27 22.62
C GLU A 683 -16.93 -42.99 22.88
N LYS A 684 -16.68 -44.07 22.13
CA LYS A 684 -15.32 -44.45 21.85
C LYS A 684 -14.69 -43.25 21.14
N LYS A 685 -14.00 -42.42 21.90
CA LYS A 685 -13.07 -41.44 21.39
C LYS A 685 -12.11 -42.23 20.50
N PHE A 686 -12.29 -42.15 19.19
CA PHE A 686 -11.22 -42.41 18.25
C PHE A 686 -10.21 -41.28 18.44
N SER A 687 -9.30 -41.45 19.40
CA SER A 687 -8.03 -40.80 19.36
C SER A 687 -7.32 -41.43 18.15
N ILE A 688 -7.27 -40.68 17.04
CA ILE A 688 -6.19 -40.83 16.08
C ILE A 688 -4.96 -40.40 16.88
N ASN A 689 -4.33 -41.34 17.52
CA ASN A 689 -2.96 -41.20 18.00
C ASN A 689 -2.09 -41.17 16.71
N ILE A 690 -2.02 -40.00 16.11
CA ILE A 690 -0.83 -39.64 15.38
C ILE A 690 0.19 -39.40 16.49
N HIS A 691 0.90 -40.46 16.89
CA HIS A 691 2.20 -40.31 17.49
C HIS A 691 3.07 -39.69 16.41
N ALA A 692 3.07 -38.36 16.37
CA ALA A 692 4.20 -37.62 15.87
C ALA A 692 5.29 -37.77 16.91
N GLU A 693 5.92 -38.96 16.96
CA GLU A 693 7.27 -39.07 17.43
C GLU A 693 8.15 -38.42 16.37
N SER A 694 8.59 -37.22 16.69
CA SER A 694 9.79 -36.62 16.13
C SER A 694 10.94 -37.59 16.44
N GLU A 695 11.28 -38.37 15.43
CA GLU A 695 12.60 -38.94 15.16
C GLU A 695 12.43 -40.08 14.14
N GLY A 696 13.09 -39.96 13.02
CA GLY A 696 13.02 -40.73 11.80
C GLY A 696 13.10 -42.24 11.92
N GLY A 697 11.95 -42.88 12.09
CA GLY A 697 11.76 -44.33 11.85
C GLY A 697 10.70 -44.57 10.78
N PRO A 698 10.84 -45.58 9.91
CA PRO A 698 9.84 -45.87 8.88
C PRO A 698 8.52 -46.32 9.53
N VAL A 699 7.39 -45.82 9.02
CA VAL A 699 6.03 -46.17 9.45
C VAL A 699 5.80 -47.68 9.20
N SER A 700 5.80 -48.49 10.25
CA SER A 700 5.83 -49.96 10.15
C SER A 700 4.46 -50.66 10.28
N SER A 701 3.39 -49.99 10.65
CA SER A 701 2.08 -50.60 10.82
C SER A 701 0.87 -49.70 10.57
N CYS A 702 -0.22 -50.26 10.02
CA CYS A 702 -1.53 -49.65 9.83
C CYS A 702 -2.60 -50.47 10.52
N ASP A 703 -3.48 -49.85 11.30
CA ASP A 703 -4.57 -50.52 12.01
C ASP A 703 -5.92 -50.14 11.39
N LEU A 704 -6.60 -51.13 10.80
CA LEU A 704 -7.88 -51.00 10.13
C LEU A 704 -9.05 -51.55 10.95
N ARG A 705 -8.82 -51.93 12.18
CA ARG A 705 -9.85 -52.56 13.03
C ARG A 705 -10.96 -51.59 13.38
N GLY A 706 -12.20 -51.98 13.17
CA GLY A 706 -13.39 -51.22 13.49
C GLY A 706 -13.80 -50.20 12.40
N MET A 707 -13.09 -50.16 11.30
CA MET A 707 -13.44 -49.30 10.13
C MET A 707 -14.48 -50.01 9.25
N ASN A 708 -15.29 -49.24 8.51
CA ASN A 708 -16.11 -49.76 7.42
C ASN A 708 -15.25 -50.05 6.18
N SER A 709 -15.80 -50.72 5.17
CA SER A 709 -15.04 -51.16 3.97
C SER A 709 -14.46 -49.97 3.18
N GLU A 710 -15.22 -48.89 3.00
CA GLU A 710 -14.80 -47.70 2.28
C GLU A 710 -13.73 -46.91 3.02
N GLU A 711 -13.88 -46.74 4.34
CA GLU A 711 -12.88 -46.06 5.18
C GLU A 711 -11.57 -46.86 5.23
N ALA A 712 -11.67 -48.19 5.35
CA ALA A 712 -10.50 -49.06 5.40
C ALA A 712 -9.70 -49.05 4.09
N GLU A 713 -10.37 -48.98 2.96
CA GLU A 713 -9.74 -48.92 1.65
C GLU A 713 -8.98 -47.61 1.47
N ALA A 714 -9.58 -46.46 1.79
CA ALA A 714 -8.94 -45.13 1.65
C ALA A 714 -7.70 -45.02 2.61
N VAL A 715 -7.80 -45.50 3.86
CA VAL A 715 -6.68 -45.45 4.84
C VAL A 715 -5.54 -46.36 4.40
N MET A 716 -5.87 -47.54 3.90
CA MET A 716 -4.91 -48.51 3.40
C MET A 716 -4.17 -48.00 2.15
N GLU A 717 -4.86 -47.41 1.19
CA GLU A 717 -4.28 -46.84 -0.01
C GLU A 717 -3.27 -45.74 0.32
N ALA A 718 -3.68 -44.82 1.17
CA ALA A 718 -2.81 -43.71 1.64
C ALA A 718 -1.58 -44.22 2.45
N PHE A 719 -1.72 -45.34 3.19
CA PHE A 719 -0.63 -45.95 3.94
C PHE A 719 0.36 -46.65 2.99
N ILE A 720 -0.12 -47.46 2.06
CA ILE A 720 0.71 -48.19 1.07
C ILE A 720 1.48 -47.21 0.21
N SER A 721 0.84 -46.16 -0.29
CA SER A 721 1.48 -45.12 -1.06
C SER A 721 2.63 -44.44 -0.30
N ARG A 722 2.43 -44.11 0.99
CA ARG A 722 3.49 -43.57 1.85
C ARG A 722 4.61 -44.55 2.09
N ALA A 723 4.32 -45.85 2.33
CA ALA A 723 5.33 -46.86 2.54
C ALA A 723 6.23 -47.04 1.31
N ILE A 724 5.67 -46.99 0.11
CA ILE A 724 6.41 -47.11 -1.14
C ILE A 724 7.31 -45.87 -1.33
N VAL A 725 6.79 -44.64 -1.12
CA VAL A 725 7.57 -43.39 -1.22
C VAL A 725 8.73 -43.37 -0.24
N GLN A 726 8.53 -43.89 0.96
CA GLN A 726 9.56 -43.98 2.02
C GLN A 726 10.51 -45.18 1.85
N LYS A 727 10.33 -46.00 0.79
CA LYS A 727 11.13 -47.19 0.51
C LYS A 727 11.19 -48.18 1.69
N VAL A 728 10.07 -48.34 2.42
CA VAL A 728 9.98 -49.27 3.52
C VAL A 728 9.91 -50.69 2.97
N GLN A 729 10.81 -51.58 3.38
CA GLN A 729 10.88 -52.94 2.83
C GLN A 729 9.75 -53.85 3.29
N ARG A 730 9.21 -53.62 4.50
CA ARG A 730 8.18 -54.48 5.11
C ARG A 730 7.23 -53.67 5.99
N VAL A 731 5.91 -53.85 5.81
CA VAL A 731 4.86 -53.18 6.61
C VAL A 731 3.82 -54.20 7.12
N ARG A 732 3.11 -53.80 8.17
CA ARG A 732 2.10 -54.63 8.81
C ARG A 732 0.73 -53.95 8.73
N ILE A 733 -0.29 -54.63 8.19
CA ILE A 733 -1.66 -54.19 8.14
C ILE A 733 -2.51 -55.02 9.10
N ILE A 734 -3.10 -54.38 10.09
CA ILE A 734 -3.87 -55.03 11.16
C ILE A 734 -5.36 -54.84 10.85
N HIS A 735 -6.05 -55.93 10.50
CA HIS A 735 -7.49 -55.88 10.16
C HIS A 735 -8.37 -56.69 11.16
N GLY A 736 -7.76 -57.37 12.11
CA GLY A 736 -8.46 -58.15 13.15
C GLY A 736 -9.05 -59.48 12.65
N HIS A 737 -9.66 -60.23 13.59
CA HIS A 737 -10.20 -61.57 13.35
C HIS A 737 -11.73 -61.55 13.08
N GLY A 738 -12.39 -60.38 12.83
CA GLY A 738 -13.82 -60.25 12.68
C GLY A 738 -14.44 -61.14 11.56
N MET A 739 -15.57 -60.76 11.00
CA MET A 739 -16.25 -61.55 9.95
C MET A 739 -15.45 -61.73 8.62
N GLY A 740 -14.21 -61.25 8.58
CA GLY A 740 -13.29 -61.46 7.46
C GLY A 740 -13.43 -60.45 6.34
N THR A 741 -14.36 -59.50 6.39
CA THR A 741 -14.64 -58.55 5.32
C THR A 741 -13.45 -57.64 5.03
N ILE A 742 -12.86 -57.02 6.06
CA ILE A 742 -11.69 -56.12 5.89
C ILE A 742 -10.45 -56.91 5.46
N LYS A 743 -10.26 -58.14 6.01
CA LYS A 743 -9.19 -59.04 5.58
C LYS A 743 -9.27 -59.37 4.09
N THR A 744 -10.45 -59.72 3.61
CA THR A 744 -10.67 -60.01 2.19
C THR A 744 -10.43 -58.76 1.33
N LEU A 745 -10.89 -57.61 1.74
CA LEU A 745 -10.64 -56.33 1.10
C LEU A 745 -9.14 -56.03 0.97
N VAL A 746 -8.40 -56.10 2.07
CA VAL A 746 -6.94 -55.88 2.10
C VAL A 746 -6.20 -56.80 1.13
N ARG A 747 -6.52 -58.13 1.14
CA ARG A 747 -5.85 -59.13 0.29
C ARG A 747 -6.21 -58.93 -1.18
N ASN A 748 -7.46 -58.67 -1.50
CA ASN A 748 -7.92 -58.39 -2.85
C ASN A 748 -7.30 -57.13 -3.44
N TYR A 749 -7.15 -56.08 -2.61
CA TYR A 749 -6.50 -54.86 -3.02
C TYR A 749 -5.02 -55.08 -3.34
N LEU A 750 -4.27 -55.73 -2.44
CA LEU A 750 -2.85 -56.04 -2.64
C LEU A 750 -2.61 -56.94 -3.88
N GLU A 751 -3.52 -57.86 -4.17
CA GLU A 751 -3.45 -58.75 -5.32
C GLU A 751 -3.74 -57.99 -6.63
N LYS A 752 -4.74 -57.08 -6.63
CA LYS A 752 -5.09 -56.28 -7.81
C LYS A 752 -4.09 -55.19 -8.10
N ALA A 753 -3.55 -54.55 -7.06
CA ALA A 753 -2.66 -53.41 -7.21
C ALA A 753 -1.26 -53.79 -7.72
N GLY A 754 -0.81 -55.03 -7.47
CA GLY A 754 0.49 -55.52 -7.95
C GLY A 754 1.72 -54.72 -7.41
N LEU A 755 1.52 -54.00 -6.30
CA LEU A 755 2.52 -53.08 -5.74
C LEU A 755 3.47 -53.71 -4.75
N CYS A 756 3.28 -54.94 -4.36
CA CYS A 756 4.10 -55.66 -3.39
C CYS A 756 4.70 -56.94 -4.01
N LYS A 757 5.89 -57.32 -3.55
CA LYS A 757 6.53 -58.56 -3.96
C LYS A 757 5.80 -59.79 -3.43
N GLN A 758 5.36 -59.72 -2.18
CA GLN A 758 4.62 -60.81 -1.56
C GLN A 758 3.88 -60.30 -0.30
N PHE A 759 2.76 -60.93 0.05
CA PHE A 759 2.06 -60.69 1.30
C PHE A 759 1.71 -62.02 1.98
N THR A 760 1.83 -62.07 3.31
CA THR A 760 1.60 -63.28 4.11
C THR A 760 0.82 -62.95 5.37
N PRO A 761 0.07 -63.90 5.96
CA PRO A 761 -0.51 -63.70 7.27
C PRO A 761 0.60 -63.59 8.35
N GLY A 762 0.36 -62.78 9.41
CA GLY A 762 1.31 -62.64 10.51
C GLY A 762 1.56 -63.98 11.27
N SER A 763 2.71 -64.10 11.89
CA SER A 763 2.98 -65.24 12.81
C SER A 763 2.07 -65.19 14.04
N ARG A 764 1.98 -66.28 14.80
CA ARG A 764 1.15 -66.32 16.07
C ARG A 764 1.53 -65.23 17.05
N SER A 765 2.79 -64.83 17.11
CA SER A 765 3.28 -63.75 17.97
C SER A 765 3.00 -62.34 17.42
N GLU A 766 2.69 -62.19 16.12
CA GLU A 766 2.45 -60.92 15.43
C GLU A 766 0.96 -60.65 15.19
N GLY A 767 0.07 -61.46 15.73
CA GLY A 767 -1.39 -61.30 15.61
C GLY A 767 -2.08 -62.31 14.66
N GLY A 768 -1.35 -63.31 14.17
CA GLY A 768 -1.88 -64.43 13.40
C GLY A 768 -2.62 -63.97 12.12
N ASP A 769 -3.76 -64.65 11.83
CA ASP A 769 -4.58 -64.37 10.64
C ASP A 769 -5.38 -63.04 10.72
N GLY A 770 -5.25 -62.27 11.82
CA GLY A 770 -5.78 -60.91 12.00
C GLY A 770 -4.86 -59.82 11.47
N VAL A 771 -3.70 -60.15 10.92
CA VAL A 771 -2.67 -59.24 10.40
C VAL A 771 -2.17 -59.73 9.04
N THR A 772 -1.96 -58.83 8.11
CA THR A 772 -1.31 -59.12 6.84
C THR A 772 0.03 -58.37 6.76
N LEU A 773 1.10 -59.12 6.58
CA LEU A 773 2.44 -58.58 6.37
C LEU A 773 2.68 -58.38 4.86
N VAL A 774 3.15 -57.22 4.47
CA VAL A 774 3.37 -56.86 3.08
C VAL A 774 4.85 -56.53 2.89
N GLU A 775 5.48 -57.11 1.87
CA GLU A 775 6.86 -56.85 1.44
C GLU A 775 6.88 -56.18 0.07
N PHE A 776 7.49 -55.01 -0.04
CA PHE A 776 7.62 -54.20 -1.26
C PHE A 776 8.90 -54.45 -2.03
#